data_599447256f42d36f06cd74f1634f2c30
#
_entry.id   599447256f42d36f06cd74f1634f2c30
#
_cell.length_a   1.000
_cell.length_b   1.000
_cell.length_c   1.000
_cell.angle_alpha   90.00
_cell.angle_beta   90.00
_cell.angle_gamma   90.00
#
_symmetry.space_group_name_H-M   'P 1'
#
loop_
_entity.id
_entity.type
_entity.pdbx_description
1 polymer ?
#
loop_
_entity_poly.entity_id
_entity_poly.type
_entity_poly.pdbx_seq_one_letter_code
_entity_poly.pdbx_strand_id
1 'polypeptide(L)'
;MFHWRKPLPGDRALPGARTAARPPGSGAPRRRLRRRLAVLGTALLLPVAGLTALAAPAQAAGTLTASFSTQDNGSWWKGTFIVRNTGTAPVSGWTLEFDLPAGVTLSGNYNGDATVSGRHVTVKNAYYNANVPAGGTTEPYSYWFTASGTPGAPTGCTVNGDKCDGSPDVPPTAPGAPRATAVTAGTVALTWTAAGGGDHPVASYEVLNGSATAATVTGTSAIVTGLTPATAYTFTVRAKDVRGNTGPASAPLSLRTVDPATDPTPPTAPGNLRSTGRTASTVGLAWDRSTDNVAVAAYDVYRGAVLVKSVGADTLAATVEGLSPATAYGFTVKARDTADNRSPASNALTVTTDDVAGAGRQLKVGYYAQWGIYGRQYFVKNLDTSGSAAKLDVINYSFENIDPQNLTCQAGVTKGVSGNPQDPDEGTGAGDSDADYARPMSAAQSVDGVADDGWGKLRGNFNQLKKLKAKYPKLKVVVSLGGWTYSKFFSDAAATPQSREKFVKSCVDVWIKGDLPVYNGAGGPGTGAGIFDGIDIDWEWPGSEGHPGNHYGPQDKDNLTALLAEFRRQLDALGGEHKLLTAFTPADPAKIQAGWDISRIFESLDFANVQGYDFHGAGSDNSWEPNRVGHGSNLYTDTQDPYPFHFSVENAVKVYLDAGVSPRKLNVGFPFYGRGWQGVTDGGVNGEWQSATGVAPGQFDTEAGVRGYNNLITSFPNMVVRHDEQSVSTYGYTGPGGQWWSFDDAWSIGKKTAWIKSKGLLGGFVWEMSGDTPNGQLMTALDNGLK
;
A
#
# COMPACT_ATOMS: atom_id res chain seq x y z
N MET A 1 -3.28 -3.46 -20.84
CA MET A 1 -4.01 -3.89 -22.04
C MET A 1 -5.40 -3.30 -22.00
N PHE A 2 -5.79 -2.52 -22.99
CA PHE A 2 -7.10 -1.87 -23.02
C PHE A 2 -8.08 -2.76 -23.77
N HIS A 3 -9.15 -3.22 -23.10
CA HIS A 3 -10.28 -3.87 -23.75
C HIS A 3 -11.42 -2.87 -23.87
N TRP A 4 -11.68 -2.38 -25.09
CA TRP A 4 -12.87 -1.62 -25.44
C TRP A 4 -13.86 -2.55 -26.13
N ARG A 5 -14.99 -2.84 -25.49
CA ARG A 5 -16.10 -3.50 -26.20
C ARG A 5 -16.83 -2.48 -27.05
N LYS A 6 -16.99 -2.83 -28.35
CA LYS A 6 -18.00 -2.20 -29.20
C LYS A 6 -19.38 -2.37 -28.56
N PRO A 7 -20.24 -1.36 -28.57
CA PRO A 7 -21.66 -1.61 -28.33
C PRO A 7 -22.19 -2.51 -29.45
N LEU A 8 -22.87 -3.58 -29.08
CA LEU A 8 -23.50 -4.50 -30.00
C LEU A 8 -24.51 -3.74 -30.88
N PRO A 9 -24.54 -3.94 -32.21
CA PRO A 9 -25.55 -3.35 -33.07
C PRO A 9 -26.83 -4.17 -33.02
N GLY A 10 -27.94 -3.55 -32.66
CA GLY A 10 -29.23 -4.01 -33.09
C GLY A 10 -30.24 -4.37 -32.04
N ASP A 11 -31.03 -3.40 -31.65
CA ASP A 11 -32.45 -3.65 -31.49
C ASP A 11 -33.22 -2.70 -32.41
N ARG A 12 -33.76 -3.30 -33.47
CA ARG A 12 -34.61 -2.66 -34.44
C ARG A 12 -35.93 -2.29 -33.75
N ALA A 13 -36.24 -1.04 -33.73
CA ALA A 13 -37.56 -0.54 -33.44
C ALA A 13 -38.54 -1.02 -34.51
N LEU A 14 -39.65 -1.59 -34.11
CA LEU A 14 -40.85 -1.71 -34.91
C LEU A 14 -41.81 -0.56 -34.61
N PRO A 15 -42.49 0.01 -35.61
CA PRO A 15 -43.23 1.23 -35.50
C PRO A 15 -44.71 0.99 -35.21
N GLY A 16 -45.38 1.94 -34.53
CA GLY A 16 -46.82 1.95 -34.64
C GLY A 16 -47.60 2.63 -33.54
N ALA A 17 -48.07 3.83 -33.87
CA ALA A 17 -49.39 4.42 -33.60
C ALA A 17 -49.58 5.34 -32.40
N ARG A 18 -49.54 6.60 -32.70
CA ARG A 18 -50.61 7.61 -32.75
C ARG A 18 -51.40 7.91 -31.49
N THR A 19 -51.28 9.13 -31.10
CA THR A 19 -52.13 10.33 -30.99
C THR A 19 -52.73 10.46 -29.57
N ALA A 20 -52.88 11.58 -28.90
CA ALA A 20 -53.17 12.95 -29.28
C ALA A 20 -53.09 13.89 -28.06
N ALA A 21 -52.83 15.16 -28.35
CA ALA A 21 -53.43 16.36 -27.80
C ALA A 21 -53.07 16.91 -26.40
N ARG A 22 -52.47 18.06 -26.42
CA ARG A 22 -52.55 19.24 -25.54
C ARG A 22 -53.90 19.95 -25.68
N PRO A 23 -54.24 21.05 -24.99
CA PRO A 23 -53.63 21.90 -23.97
C PRO A 23 -54.69 22.43 -22.95
N PRO A 24 -54.69 23.68 -22.37
CA PRO A 24 -53.70 24.59 -21.84
C PRO A 24 -54.08 25.27 -20.50
N GLY A 25 -53.15 26.08 -19.96
CA GLY A 25 -53.58 27.33 -19.37
C GLY A 25 -53.10 27.70 -17.98
N SER A 26 -52.31 28.75 -17.99
CA SER A 26 -52.31 30.00 -17.17
C SER A 26 -51.88 29.91 -15.69
N GLY A 27 -51.06 30.75 -15.11
CA GLY A 27 -50.62 32.09 -15.31
C GLY A 27 -49.79 32.51 -14.11
N ALA A 28 -48.81 33.33 -14.33
CA ALA A 28 -48.04 34.03 -13.30
C ALA A 28 -48.83 35.27 -12.81
N PRO A 29 -48.49 36.06 -11.76
CA PRO A 29 -47.16 36.72 -11.64
C PRO A 29 -46.62 37.02 -10.22
N ARG A 30 -45.35 37.28 -10.17
CA ARG A 30 -44.53 38.18 -9.33
C ARG A 30 -45.19 38.96 -8.17
N ARG A 31 -44.51 38.95 -6.97
CA ARG A 31 -44.04 40.20 -6.32
C ARG A 31 -43.01 39.98 -5.23
N ARG A 32 -41.96 40.80 -5.31
CA ARG A 32 -40.94 41.05 -4.26
C ARG A 32 -41.56 41.76 -3.06
N LEU A 33 -41.10 41.48 -1.84
CA LEU A 33 -40.86 42.58 -0.89
C LEU A 33 -39.77 42.20 0.13
N ARG A 34 -38.79 43.08 0.23
CA ARG A 34 -37.81 43.15 1.32
C ARG A 34 -38.51 43.74 2.57
N ARG A 35 -38.20 43.27 3.77
CA ARG A 35 -37.94 44.14 4.93
C ARG A 35 -37.13 43.47 6.01
N ARG A 36 -36.33 44.27 6.66
CA ARG A 36 -35.33 44.06 7.71
C ARG A 36 -36.00 44.08 9.11
N LEU A 37 -35.14 43.67 10.10
CA LEU A 37 -35.12 43.95 11.56
C LEU A 37 -36.10 43.05 12.38
N ALA A 38 -35.76 42.56 13.57
CA ALA A 38 -34.81 42.90 14.61
C ALA A 38 -34.74 41.74 15.63
N VAL A 39 -33.68 41.70 16.39
CA VAL A 39 -33.32 40.94 17.57
C VAL A 39 -34.43 40.88 18.62
N LEU A 40 -34.69 39.67 19.22
CA LEU A 40 -34.92 39.50 20.65
C LEU A 40 -34.74 38.02 20.98
N GLY A 41 -33.81 37.73 21.92
CA GLY A 41 -33.53 36.39 22.39
C GLY A 41 -34.61 35.88 23.36
N THR A 42 -34.95 34.62 23.24
CA THR A 42 -35.50 33.84 24.33
C THR A 42 -34.86 32.45 24.28
N ALA A 43 -34.13 32.14 25.33
CA ALA A 43 -33.59 30.81 25.55
C ALA A 43 -34.74 29.82 25.76
N LEU A 44 -34.92 28.90 24.85
CA LEU A 44 -35.72 27.71 25.08
C LEU A 44 -34.78 26.52 25.35
N LEU A 45 -34.76 26.09 26.59
CA LEU A 45 -34.24 24.82 27.02
C LEU A 45 -35.06 23.70 26.36
N LEU A 46 -34.49 23.02 25.34
CA LEU A 46 -35.01 21.75 24.91
C LEU A 46 -34.20 20.64 25.60
N PRO A 47 -34.85 19.63 26.17
CA PRO A 47 -34.16 18.51 26.74
C PRO A 47 -33.47 17.72 25.61
N VAL A 48 -32.15 17.58 25.70
CA VAL A 48 -31.41 16.60 24.93
C VAL A 48 -31.92 15.23 25.37
N ALA A 49 -32.83 14.67 24.56
CA ALA A 49 -33.11 13.25 24.63
C ALA A 49 -31.79 12.54 24.18
N GLY A 50 -31.12 11.92 25.15
CA GLY A 50 -29.99 11.07 24.87
C GLY A 50 -30.45 9.97 23.92
N LEU A 51 -29.93 10.00 22.68
CA LEU A 51 -29.80 8.81 21.87
C LEU A 51 -28.77 7.92 22.61
N THR A 52 -29.29 7.05 23.47
CA THR A 52 -28.57 5.83 23.76
C THR A 52 -28.46 5.09 22.45
N ALA A 53 -27.28 5.22 21.78
CA ALA A 53 -26.87 4.21 20.83
C ALA A 53 -26.98 2.89 21.61
N LEU A 54 -27.99 2.10 21.29
CA LEU A 54 -28.02 0.71 21.62
C LEU A 54 -26.76 0.14 20.93
N ALA A 55 -25.69 -0.02 21.71
CA ALA A 55 -24.62 -0.90 21.31
C ALA A 55 -25.31 -2.19 20.87
N ALA A 56 -25.16 -2.57 19.62
CA ALA A 56 -25.50 -3.88 19.16
C ALA A 56 -24.93 -4.83 20.23
N PRO A 57 -25.72 -5.80 20.73
CA PRO A 57 -25.20 -6.72 21.71
C PRO A 57 -23.93 -7.29 21.07
N ALA A 58 -22.79 -7.10 21.73
CA ALA A 58 -21.59 -7.83 21.39
C ALA A 58 -22.05 -9.27 21.26
N GLN A 59 -21.99 -9.81 20.05
CA GLN A 59 -22.34 -11.19 19.80
C GLN A 59 -21.39 -11.96 20.70
N ALA A 60 -21.94 -12.59 21.75
CA ALA A 60 -21.13 -13.36 22.65
C ALA A 60 -20.47 -14.42 21.80
N ALA A 61 -19.19 -14.20 21.46
CA ALA A 61 -18.40 -15.15 20.73
C ALA A 61 -18.51 -16.44 21.53
N GLY A 62 -19.04 -17.50 20.91
CA GLY A 62 -19.13 -18.77 21.57
C GLY A 62 -17.72 -19.14 22.02
N THR A 63 -17.52 -19.30 23.31
CA THR A 63 -16.21 -19.68 23.82
C THR A 63 -15.98 -21.13 23.42
N LEU A 64 -14.96 -21.36 22.61
CA LEU A 64 -14.46 -22.67 22.30
C LEU A 64 -13.49 -23.09 23.40
N THR A 65 -13.56 -24.36 23.80
CA THR A 65 -12.55 -25.01 24.62
C THR A 65 -12.03 -26.23 23.88
N ALA A 66 -10.87 -26.75 24.28
CA ALA A 66 -10.36 -27.98 23.72
C ALA A 66 -9.82 -28.88 24.83
N SER A 67 -10.19 -30.14 24.80
CA SER A 67 -9.62 -31.17 25.66
C SER A 67 -8.66 -32.05 24.91
N PHE A 68 -7.60 -32.44 25.55
CA PHE A 68 -6.55 -33.28 25.00
C PHE A 68 -6.48 -34.65 25.65
N SER A 69 -6.27 -35.68 24.85
CA SER A 69 -6.01 -37.04 25.31
C SER A 69 -4.92 -37.72 24.51
N THR A 70 -4.23 -38.67 25.12
CA THR A 70 -3.16 -39.46 24.48
C THR A 70 -3.52 -40.94 24.48
N GLN A 71 -3.04 -41.64 23.42
CA GLN A 71 -3.04 -43.10 23.36
C GLN A 71 -1.62 -43.55 22.97
N ASP A 72 -0.94 -44.23 23.84
CA ASP A 72 0.38 -44.77 23.63
C ASP A 72 0.29 -46.09 22.86
N ASN A 73 1.07 -46.22 21.76
CA ASN A 73 1.13 -47.45 20.95
C ASN A 73 2.58 -48.00 20.88
N GLY A 74 3.42 -47.65 21.85
CA GLY A 74 4.79 -48.13 22.03
C GLY A 74 5.82 -47.34 21.25
N SER A 75 5.98 -47.55 19.94
CA SER A 75 6.92 -46.79 19.12
C SER A 75 6.41 -45.43 18.61
N TRP A 76 5.12 -45.20 18.74
CA TRP A 76 4.44 -43.94 18.42
C TRP A 76 3.22 -43.77 19.32
N TRP A 77 2.71 -42.57 19.44
CA TRP A 77 1.51 -42.29 20.19
C TRP A 77 0.56 -41.37 19.42
N LYS A 78 -0.70 -41.43 19.77
CA LYS A 78 -1.75 -40.59 19.20
C LYS A 78 -2.15 -39.53 20.21
N GLY A 79 -2.15 -38.28 19.78
CA GLY A 79 -2.78 -37.18 20.48
C GLY A 79 -4.10 -36.82 19.84
N THR A 80 -5.14 -36.57 20.62
CA THR A 80 -6.47 -36.16 20.11
C THR A 80 -6.93 -34.92 20.85
N PHE A 81 -7.34 -33.91 20.10
CA PHE A 81 -8.03 -32.73 20.60
C PHE A 81 -9.50 -32.76 20.23
N ILE A 82 -10.37 -32.61 21.20
CA ILE A 82 -11.83 -32.45 21.04
C ILE A 82 -12.12 -30.96 21.29
N VAL A 83 -12.47 -30.22 20.26
CA VAL A 83 -12.94 -28.83 20.39
C VAL A 83 -14.42 -28.84 20.76
N ARG A 84 -14.77 -28.08 21.80
CA ARG A 84 -16.14 -27.96 22.32
C ARG A 84 -16.58 -26.50 22.28
N ASN A 85 -17.77 -26.28 21.82
CA ASN A 85 -18.44 -24.99 21.91
C ASN A 85 -19.25 -24.93 23.22
N THR A 86 -18.82 -24.11 24.16
CA THR A 86 -19.53 -23.88 25.44
C THR A 86 -20.52 -22.71 25.35
N GLY A 87 -20.59 -22.04 24.22
CA GLY A 87 -21.50 -20.91 23.97
C GLY A 87 -22.89 -21.35 23.55
N THR A 88 -23.77 -20.37 23.41
CA THR A 88 -25.18 -20.54 23.03
C THR A 88 -25.48 -20.40 21.54
N ALA A 89 -24.49 -20.08 20.71
CA ALA A 89 -24.57 -19.98 19.26
C ALA A 89 -23.56 -20.92 18.59
N PRO A 90 -23.83 -21.46 17.39
CA PRO A 90 -22.86 -22.27 16.67
C PRO A 90 -21.64 -21.40 16.26
N VAL A 91 -20.45 -21.98 16.29
CA VAL A 91 -19.20 -21.35 15.83
C VAL A 91 -18.81 -22.00 14.51
N SER A 92 -18.54 -21.17 13.50
CA SER A 92 -18.06 -21.62 12.21
C SER A 92 -16.56 -21.31 12.06
N GLY A 93 -15.78 -22.36 11.98
CA GLY A 93 -14.33 -22.28 11.93
C GLY A 93 -13.64 -22.27 13.30
N TRP A 94 -12.57 -23.08 13.41
CA TRP A 94 -11.69 -23.07 14.58
C TRP A 94 -10.24 -23.24 14.15
N THR A 95 -9.36 -22.55 14.88
CA THR A 95 -7.91 -22.71 14.81
C THR A 95 -7.41 -23.11 16.18
N LEU A 96 -6.70 -24.23 16.26
CA LEU A 96 -6.11 -24.75 17.47
C LEU A 96 -4.60 -24.53 17.41
N GLU A 97 -4.00 -24.00 18.47
CA GLU A 97 -2.56 -23.76 18.56
C GLU A 97 -2.04 -24.39 19.85
N PHE A 98 -0.87 -25.04 19.77
CA PHE A 98 -0.24 -25.67 20.95
C PHE A 98 1.24 -25.96 20.68
N ASP A 99 2.01 -26.10 21.75
CA ASP A 99 3.40 -26.53 21.70
C ASP A 99 3.55 -28.02 22.08
N LEU A 100 4.20 -28.79 21.24
CA LEU A 100 4.57 -30.15 21.50
C LEU A 100 5.56 -30.26 22.68
N PRO A 101 5.50 -31.32 23.50
CA PRO A 101 6.52 -31.56 24.52
C PRO A 101 7.93 -31.61 23.95
N ALA A 102 8.95 -31.33 24.76
CA ALA A 102 10.33 -31.37 24.29
C ALA A 102 10.72 -32.81 23.84
N GLY A 103 11.35 -32.87 22.66
CA GLY A 103 11.76 -34.16 22.07
C GLY A 103 10.64 -34.92 21.36
N VAL A 104 9.45 -34.33 21.24
CA VAL A 104 8.33 -34.91 20.48
C VAL A 104 8.32 -34.35 19.07
N THR A 105 8.13 -35.20 18.08
CA THR A 105 8.00 -34.83 16.67
C THR A 105 6.69 -35.37 16.12
N LEU A 106 5.90 -34.51 15.51
CA LEU A 106 4.66 -34.83 14.82
C LEU A 106 5.00 -35.62 13.55
N SER A 107 4.37 -36.78 13.37
CA SER A 107 4.60 -37.68 12.21
C SER A 107 3.43 -37.77 11.26
N GLY A 108 2.23 -37.34 11.68
CA GLY A 108 1.02 -37.27 10.85
C GLY A 108 -0.09 -36.56 11.57
N ASN A 109 -1.03 -35.98 10.81
CA ASN A 109 -2.20 -35.31 11.37
C ASN A 109 -3.46 -35.58 10.55
N TYR A 110 -4.62 -35.52 11.20
CA TYR A 110 -5.91 -35.91 10.64
C TYR A 110 -7.04 -35.03 11.18
N ASN A 111 -8.02 -34.76 10.32
CA ASN A 111 -9.20 -33.93 10.62
C ASN A 111 -8.87 -32.44 10.89
N GLY A 112 -7.79 -31.94 10.28
CA GLY A 112 -7.38 -30.57 10.35
C GLY A 112 -6.09 -30.37 9.55
N ASP A 113 -5.85 -29.16 9.12
CA ASP A 113 -4.64 -28.76 8.40
C ASP A 113 -3.61 -28.22 9.41
N ALA A 114 -2.58 -29.00 9.70
CA ALA A 114 -1.56 -28.64 10.67
C ALA A 114 -0.32 -28.05 10.03
N THR A 115 0.14 -26.93 10.58
CA THR A 115 1.43 -26.29 10.27
C THR A 115 2.33 -26.37 11.50
N VAL A 116 3.57 -26.81 11.33
CA VAL A 116 4.52 -26.99 12.45
C VAL A 116 5.71 -26.05 12.29
N SER A 117 5.98 -25.25 13.31
CA SER A 117 7.15 -24.38 13.40
C SER A 117 7.91 -24.66 14.68
N GLY A 118 9.01 -25.41 14.58
CA GLY A 118 9.72 -25.92 15.75
C GLY A 118 8.85 -26.87 16.58
N ARG A 119 8.48 -26.48 17.80
CA ARG A 119 7.53 -27.21 18.65
C ARG A 119 6.10 -26.70 18.55
N HIS A 120 5.91 -25.53 17.99
CA HIS A 120 4.59 -24.90 17.85
C HIS A 120 3.82 -25.53 16.69
N VAL A 121 2.56 -25.88 16.93
CA VAL A 121 1.64 -26.47 15.97
C VAL A 121 0.41 -25.59 15.89
N THR A 122 0.10 -25.12 14.68
CA THR A 122 -1.15 -24.44 14.37
C THR A 122 -2.01 -25.36 13.50
N VAL A 123 -3.25 -25.59 13.89
CA VAL A 123 -4.19 -26.47 13.19
C VAL A 123 -5.43 -25.69 12.80
N LYS A 124 -5.72 -25.64 11.52
CA LYS A 124 -7.03 -25.15 11.01
C LYS A 124 -7.99 -26.32 10.86
N ASN A 125 -9.26 -26.06 11.10
CA ASN A 125 -10.32 -27.07 10.90
C ASN A 125 -10.37 -27.58 9.46
N ALA A 126 -10.75 -28.83 9.27
CA ALA A 126 -11.17 -29.33 7.97
C ALA A 126 -12.59 -28.81 7.63
N TYR A 127 -12.95 -28.78 6.33
CA TYR A 127 -14.24 -28.20 5.89
C TYR A 127 -15.46 -28.90 6.51
N TYR A 128 -15.36 -30.19 6.83
CA TYR A 128 -16.46 -31.01 7.35
C TYR A 128 -16.61 -30.93 8.90
N ASN A 129 -15.64 -30.38 9.62
CA ASN A 129 -15.71 -30.21 11.07
C ASN A 129 -15.58 -28.75 11.53
N ALA A 130 -15.70 -27.82 10.60
CA ALA A 130 -15.60 -26.38 10.84
C ALA A 130 -16.74 -25.86 11.74
N ASN A 131 -17.94 -26.41 11.61
CA ASN A 131 -19.10 -25.96 12.34
C ASN A 131 -19.25 -26.75 13.66
N VAL A 132 -19.04 -26.05 14.78
CA VAL A 132 -19.26 -26.63 16.14
C VAL A 132 -20.57 -26.08 16.70
N PRO A 133 -21.61 -26.90 16.78
CA PRO A 133 -22.93 -26.46 17.27
C PRO A 133 -22.85 -25.93 18.71
N ALA A 134 -23.80 -25.09 19.12
CA ALA A 134 -23.92 -24.64 20.51
C ALA A 134 -24.00 -25.83 21.48
N GLY A 135 -23.13 -25.86 22.47
CA GLY A 135 -23.00 -26.95 23.41
C GLY A 135 -22.43 -28.27 22.87
N GLY A 136 -22.11 -28.31 21.56
CA GLY A 136 -21.60 -29.49 20.84
C GLY A 136 -20.07 -29.57 20.82
N THR A 137 -19.57 -30.63 20.13
CA THR A 137 -18.14 -30.91 20.00
C THR A 137 -17.80 -31.22 18.53
N THR A 138 -16.49 -31.34 18.25
CA THR A 138 -16.00 -31.78 16.91
C THR A 138 -16.10 -33.29 16.70
N GLU A 139 -16.55 -34.07 17.71
CA GLU A 139 -16.74 -35.51 17.52
C GLU A 139 -17.86 -35.82 16.50
N PRO A 140 -17.70 -36.93 15.72
CA PRO A 140 -16.59 -37.90 15.70
C PRO A 140 -15.37 -37.47 14.89
N TYR A 141 -15.35 -36.27 14.32
CA TYR A 141 -14.29 -35.78 13.42
C TYR A 141 -13.32 -34.83 14.15
N SER A 142 -12.98 -35.12 15.38
CA SER A 142 -12.01 -34.38 16.18
C SER A 142 -10.60 -34.44 15.56
N TYR A 143 -9.82 -33.35 15.71
CA TYR A 143 -8.44 -33.34 15.27
C TYR A 143 -7.60 -34.33 16.06
N TRP A 144 -6.79 -35.15 15.40
CA TRP A 144 -5.81 -36.02 16.04
C TRP A 144 -4.53 -36.11 15.21
N PHE A 145 -3.44 -36.41 15.88
CA PHE A 145 -2.13 -36.54 15.26
C PHE A 145 -1.38 -37.75 15.78
N THR A 146 -0.41 -38.20 15.01
CA THR A 146 0.57 -39.21 15.46
C THR A 146 1.90 -38.52 15.74
N ALA A 147 2.59 -38.97 16.77
CA ALA A 147 3.88 -38.42 17.14
C ALA A 147 4.84 -39.48 17.63
N SER A 148 6.13 -39.21 17.52
CA SER A 148 7.23 -39.97 18.11
C SER A 148 7.82 -39.22 19.32
N GLY A 149 8.50 -39.89 20.20
CA GLY A 149 8.98 -39.36 21.47
C GLY A 149 8.10 -39.72 22.66
N THR A 150 8.42 -39.24 23.84
CA THR A 150 7.66 -39.56 25.07
C THR A 150 6.28 -38.92 25.02
N PRO A 151 5.16 -39.69 25.17
CA PRO A 151 3.84 -39.13 25.25
C PRO A 151 3.70 -38.07 26.35
N GLY A 152 3.07 -36.97 26.07
CA GLY A 152 2.85 -35.88 27.02
C GLY A 152 1.79 -34.90 26.57
N ALA A 153 1.19 -34.19 27.50
CA ALA A 153 0.25 -33.13 27.17
C ALA A 153 0.97 -31.94 26.53
N PRO A 154 0.44 -31.40 25.42
CA PRO A 154 0.90 -30.13 24.85
C PRO A 154 0.76 -28.99 25.85
N THR A 155 1.58 -27.97 25.68
CA THR A 155 1.52 -26.70 26.44
C THR A 155 1.10 -25.54 25.55
N GLY A 156 0.71 -24.42 26.15
CA GLY A 156 0.34 -23.23 25.42
C GLY A 156 -0.89 -23.37 24.51
N CYS A 157 -1.80 -24.30 24.86
CA CYS A 157 -2.97 -24.60 24.03
C CYS A 157 -3.95 -23.42 23.97
N THR A 158 -4.26 -23.00 22.73
CA THR A 158 -5.35 -22.04 22.47
C THR A 158 -6.26 -22.54 21.34
N VAL A 159 -7.53 -22.14 21.38
CA VAL A 159 -8.49 -22.35 20.30
C VAL A 159 -9.15 -21.02 19.96
N ASN A 160 -9.01 -20.61 18.69
CA ASN A 160 -9.31 -19.25 18.23
C ASN A 160 -8.62 -18.17 19.08
N GLY A 161 -7.45 -18.52 19.64
CA GLY A 161 -6.63 -17.68 20.51
C GLY A 161 -7.06 -17.65 21.97
N ASP A 162 -8.20 -18.25 22.37
CA ASP A 162 -8.60 -18.41 23.76
C ASP A 162 -8.00 -19.70 24.33
N LYS A 163 -7.67 -19.71 25.64
CA LYS A 163 -7.08 -20.89 26.27
C LYS A 163 -8.00 -22.09 26.17
N CYS A 164 -7.42 -23.23 25.84
CA CYS A 164 -8.17 -24.49 25.64
C CYS A 164 -8.96 -24.94 26.84
N ASP A 165 -8.50 -24.65 28.07
CA ASP A 165 -9.17 -25.02 29.33
C ASP A 165 -10.33 -24.07 29.70
N GLY A 166 -10.55 -23.01 28.88
CA GLY A 166 -11.58 -22.01 29.13
C GLY A 166 -11.24 -21.04 30.27
N SER A 167 -10.02 -21.10 30.79
CA SER A 167 -9.60 -20.13 31.81
C SER A 167 -9.46 -18.74 31.16
N PRO A 168 -9.79 -17.66 31.88
CA PRO A 168 -9.67 -16.31 31.36
C PRO A 168 -8.21 -15.97 31.03
N ASP A 169 -8.03 -15.14 30.03
CA ASP A 169 -6.72 -14.59 29.69
C ASP A 169 -6.17 -13.79 30.88
N VAL A 170 -4.87 -13.89 31.07
CA VAL A 170 -4.17 -13.05 32.03
C VAL A 170 -4.02 -11.65 31.39
N PRO A 171 -4.66 -10.62 31.98
CA PRO A 171 -4.55 -9.27 31.44
C PRO A 171 -3.13 -8.70 31.61
N PRO A 172 -2.80 -7.59 30.94
CA PRO A 172 -1.52 -6.90 31.16
C PRO A 172 -1.29 -6.54 32.64
N THR A 173 -0.03 -6.45 33.04
CA THR A 173 0.33 -5.98 34.38
C THR A 173 0.03 -4.48 34.52
N ALA A 174 0.00 -3.96 35.76
CA ALA A 174 -0.10 -2.54 36.00
C ALA A 174 1.11 -1.81 35.39
N PRO A 175 0.92 -0.68 34.65
CA PRO A 175 2.02 0.19 34.28
C PRO A 175 2.71 0.80 35.51
N GLY A 176 3.94 1.30 35.37
CA GLY A 176 4.55 2.08 36.41
C GLY A 176 3.76 3.35 36.76
N ALA A 177 3.93 3.87 37.97
CA ALA A 177 3.25 5.10 38.39
C ALA A 177 3.52 6.24 37.42
N PRO A 178 2.47 6.97 36.93
CA PRO A 178 2.70 8.11 36.08
C PRO A 178 3.47 9.21 36.80
N ARG A 179 4.29 9.95 36.06
CA ARG A 179 5.00 11.14 36.52
C ARG A 179 4.64 12.31 35.63
N ALA A 180 4.37 13.45 36.22
CA ALA A 180 4.16 14.67 35.49
C ALA A 180 5.50 15.22 34.96
N THR A 181 5.59 15.44 33.67
CA THR A 181 6.72 16.12 33.01
C THR A 181 6.46 17.62 32.80
N ALA A 182 5.17 18.01 32.76
CA ALA A 182 4.73 19.38 32.74
C ALA A 182 3.33 19.49 33.35
N VAL A 183 3.05 20.56 34.09
CA VAL A 183 1.72 20.88 34.61
C VAL A 183 1.44 22.34 34.29
N THR A 184 0.28 22.60 33.72
CA THR A 184 -0.19 23.94 33.36
C THR A 184 -1.58 24.18 33.97
N ALA A 185 -2.20 25.31 33.66
CA ALA A 185 -3.57 25.58 34.11
C ALA A 185 -4.61 24.64 33.51
N GLY A 186 -4.40 24.17 32.29
CA GLY A 186 -5.41 23.37 31.57
C GLY A 186 -4.90 22.02 31.08
N THR A 187 -3.60 21.69 31.29
CA THR A 187 -3.02 20.44 30.79
C THR A 187 -2.04 19.81 31.77
N VAL A 188 -1.87 18.49 31.66
CA VAL A 188 -0.83 17.72 32.36
C VAL A 188 -0.18 16.78 31.38
N ALA A 189 1.13 16.88 31.18
CA ALA A 189 1.92 15.92 30.44
C ALA A 189 2.41 14.82 31.39
N LEU A 190 2.17 13.59 31.03
CA LEU A 190 2.45 12.39 31.83
C LEU A 190 3.36 11.44 31.09
N THR A 191 4.22 10.75 31.84
CA THR A 191 5.00 9.61 31.34
C THR A 191 5.00 8.50 32.40
N TRP A 192 5.16 7.25 31.98
CA TRP A 192 5.16 6.08 32.83
C TRP A 192 6.06 4.97 32.29
N THR A 193 6.34 3.96 33.09
CA THR A 193 7.03 2.75 32.64
C THR A 193 6.01 1.78 32.02
N ALA A 194 6.39 1.17 30.92
CA ALA A 194 5.54 0.22 30.21
C ALA A 194 5.07 -0.92 31.13
N ALA A 195 3.84 -1.35 30.92
CA ALA A 195 3.30 -2.57 31.48
C ALA A 195 3.88 -3.80 30.78
N GLY A 196 4.03 -4.90 31.49
CA GLY A 196 4.21 -6.21 30.87
C GLY A 196 2.89 -6.66 30.23
N GLY A 197 2.95 -7.35 29.12
CA GLY A 197 1.80 -8.07 28.57
C GLY A 197 1.41 -9.21 29.55
N GLY A 198 0.14 -9.58 29.53
CA GLY A 198 -0.32 -10.83 30.13
C GLY A 198 -0.10 -11.98 29.14
N ASP A 199 -1.18 -12.59 28.73
CA ASP A 199 -1.14 -13.61 27.68
C ASP A 199 -1.01 -12.96 26.28
N HIS A 200 -1.30 -11.66 26.15
CA HIS A 200 -1.28 -10.92 24.88
C HIS A 200 -0.48 -9.61 24.98
N PRO A 201 0.12 -9.15 23.87
CA PRO A 201 0.85 -7.87 23.84
C PRO A 201 -0.03 -6.69 24.20
N VAL A 202 0.57 -5.68 24.87
CA VAL A 202 -0.12 -4.40 25.16
C VAL A 202 -0.35 -3.64 23.86
N ALA A 203 -1.61 -3.27 23.61
CA ALA A 203 -2.03 -2.48 22.44
C ALA A 203 -2.10 -0.97 22.73
N SER A 204 -2.54 -0.61 23.95
CA SER A 204 -2.74 0.79 24.32
C SER A 204 -2.71 1.00 25.83
N TYR A 205 -2.62 2.26 26.23
CA TYR A 205 -2.74 2.71 27.61
C TYR A 205 -3.88 3.70 27.73
N GLU A 206 -4.68 3.55 28.77
CA GLU A 206 -5.72 4.49 29.14
C GLU A 206 -5.26 5.27 30.38
N VAL A 207 -5.17 6.59 30.25
CA VAL A 207 -4.98 7.50 31.36
C VAL A 207 -6.34 7.81 31.97
N LEU A 208 -6.49 7.54 33.26
CA LEU A 208 -7.74 7.74 33.98
C LEU A 208 -7.62 8.96 34.90
N ASN A 209 -8.67 9.76 34.97
CA ASN A 209 -8.90 10.77 36.01
C ASN A 209 -10.08 10.29 36.86
N GLY A 210 -9.79 9.74 38.04
CA GLY A 210 -10.77 8.95 38.79
C GLY A 210 -11.18 7.71 38.00
N SER A 211 -12.47 7.60 37.65
CA SER A 211 -13.01 6.49 36.81
C SER A 211 -13.14 6.85 35.35
N ALA A 212 -12.95 8.12 34.97
CA ALA A 212 -13.12 8.57 33.59
C ALA A 212 -11.82 8.45 32.81
N THR A 213 -11.89 7.94 31.55
CA THR A 213 -10.75 7.94 30.63
C THR A 213 -10.48 9.36 30.14
N ALA A 214 -9.32 9.88 30.48
CA ALA A 214 -8.86 11.22 30.11
C ALA A 214 -8.02 11.22 28.81
N ALA A 215 -7.33 10.12 28.51
CA ALA A 215 -6.61 9.95 27.25
C ALA A 215 -6.40 8.46 26.96
N THR A 216 -6.28 8.11 25.68
CA THR A 216 -5.86 6.78 25.23
C THR A 216 -4.72 6.93 24.24
N VAL A 217 -3.61 6.21 24.47
CA VAL A 217 -2.38 6.30 23.66
C VAL A 217 -1.75 4.92 23.47
N THR A 218 -0.95 4.76 22.44
CA THR A 218 -0.20 3.52 22.19
C THR A 218 1.19 3.53 22.85
N GLY A 219 1.73 4.72 23.16
CA GLY A 219 3.03 4.87 23.84
C GLY A 219 2.91 5.05 25.34
N THR A 220 4.04 5.27 26.00
CA THR A 220 4.17 5.43 27.46
C THR A 220 4.16 6.91 27.93
N SER A 221 3.53 7.77 27.14
CA SER A 221 3.33 9.19 27.48
C SER A 221 2.01 9.69 26.94
N ALA A 222 1.41 10.65 27.63
CA ALA A 222 0.17 11.31 27.20
C ALA A 222 0.12 12.75 27.69
N ILE A 223 -0.64 13.58 26.96
CA ILE A 223 -1.01 14.94 27.41
C ILE A 223 -2.52 14.91 27.68
N VAL A 224 -2.89 15.11 28.94
CA VAL A 224 -4.28 15.30 29.34
C VAL A 224 -4.60 16.79 29.21
N THR A 225 -5.67 17.09 28.48
CA THR A 225 -6.10 18.48 28.17
C THR A 225 -7.52 18.74 28.72
N GLY A 226 -7.96 19.98 28.69
CA GLY A 226 -9.30 20.38 29.12
C GLY A 226 -9.48 20.34 30.65
N LEU A 227 -8.40 20.42 31.42
CA LEU A 227 -8.42 20.46 32.87
C LEU A 227 -8.81 21.86 33.35
N THR A 228 -9.48 21.92 34.50
CA THR A 228 -9.82 23.19 35.17
C THR A 228 -8.59 23.70 35.89
N PRO A 229 -8.29 25.01 35.78
CA PRO A 229 -7.22 25.63 36.53
C PRO A 229 -7.36 25.48 38.05
N ALA A 230 -6.25 25.60 38.76
CA ALA A 230 -6.19 25.56 40.20
C ALA A 230 -6.97 24.38 40.84
N THR A 231 -7.03 23.25 40.15
CA THR A 231 -7.84 22.10 40.55
C THR A 231 -6.98 20.88 40.80
N ALA A 232 -7.31 20.14 41.86
CA ALA A 232 -6.62 18.88 42.19
C ALA A 232 -7.13 17.73 41.30
N TYR A 233 -6.21 16.97 40.75
CA TYR A 233 -6.49 15.80 39.91
C TYR A 233 -5.70 14.59 40.40
N THR A 234 -6.26 13.41 40.18
CA THR A 234 -5.56 12.15 40.48
C THR A 234 -5.62 11.26 39.26
N PHE A 235 -4.44 11.02 38.67
CA PHE A 235 -4.29 10.21 37.47
C PHE A 235 -3.74 8.83 37.79
N THR A 236 -4.31 7.83 37.14
CA THR A 236 -3.76 6.47 37.03
C THR A 236 -3.67 6.07 35.58
N VAL A 237 -2.88 5.04 35.30
CA VAL A 237 -2.74 4.50 33.95
C VAL A 237 -3.02 3.00 34.00
N ARG A 238 -3.77 2.46 33.04
CA ARG A 238 -3.92 1.03 32.86
C ARG A 238 -3.59 0.64 31.42
N ALA A 239 -3.07 -0.57 31.26
CA ALA A 239 -2.78 -1.13 29.95
C ALA A 239 -3.97 -1.93 29.42
N LYS A 240 -4.12 -1.94 28.10
CA LYS A 240 -5.10 -2.73 27.37
C LYS A 240 -4.36 -3.55 26.33
N ASP A 241 -4.62 -4.85 26.25
CA ASP A 241 -3.99 -5.73 25.27
C ASP A 241 -4.71 -5.69 23.90
N VAL A 242 -4.16 -6.42 22.91
CA VAL A 242 -4.72 -6.51 21.56
C VAL A 242 -6.08 -7.19 21.49
N ARG A 243 -6.51 -7.89 22.54
CA ARG A 243 -7.84 -8.51 22.67
C ARG A 243 -8.84 -7.67 23.46
N GLY A 244 -8.39 -6.57 24.03
CA GLY A 244 -9.22 -5.66 24.80
C GLY A 244 -9.26 -5.95 26.29
N ASN A 245 -8.50 -6.94 26.83
CA ASN A 245 -8.39 -7.18 28.24
C ASN A 245 -7.64 -6.00 28.88
N THR A 246 -8.17 -5.52 29.99
CA THR A 246 -7.61 -4.40 30.73
C THR A 246 -6.92 -4.86 32.01
N GLY A 247 -5.67 -4.44 32.14
CA GLY A 247 -4.87 -4.66 33.35
C GLY A 247 -5.26 -3.77 34.52
N PRO A 248 -4.70 -4.04 35.72
CA PRO A 248 -4.84 -3.17 36.87
C PRO A 248 -4.31 -1.76 36.60
N ALA A 249 -4.90 -0.77 37.25
CA ALA A 249 -4.40 0.58 37.19
C ALA A 249 -3.08 0.71 37.98
N SER A 250 -2.22 1.63 37.52
CA SER A 250 -0.99 2.01 38.24
C SER A 250 -1.27 2.63 39.60
N ALA A 251 -0.23 2.82 40.40
CA ALA A 251 -0.28 3.71 41.55
C ALA A 251 -0.71 5.14 41.08
N PRO A 252 -1.49 5.86 41.89
CA PRO A 252 -2.01 7.18 41.50
C PRO A 252 -0.94 8.27 41.61
N LEU A 253 -1.03 9.25 40.72
CA LEU A 253 -0.34 10.53 40.80
C LEU A 253 -1.37 11.61 41.14
N SER A 254 -1.24 12.25 42.30
CA SER A 254 -2.04 13.41 42.64
C SER A 254 -1.24 14.69 42.42
N LEU A 255 -1.84 15.68 41.76
CA LEU A 255 -1.26 16.99 41.52
C LEU A 255 -2.37 18.05 41.44
N ARG A 256 -1.97 19.32 41.41
CA ARG A 256 -2.88 20.44 41.20
C ARG A 256 -2.44 21.21 39.95
N THR A 257 -3.38 21.55 39.11
CA THR A 257 -3.14 22.44 37.96
C THR A 257 -2.80 23.84 38.43
N VAL A 258 -2.03 24.56 37.60
CA VAL A 258 -1.57 25.94 37.90
C VAL A 258 -2.79 26.88 37.99
N ASP A 259 -2.69 27.89 38.88
CA ASP A 259 -3.72 28.92 39.04
C ASP A 259 -3.38 30.10 38.13
N PRO A 260 -4.15 30.38 37.05
CA PRO A 260 -3.88 31.53 36.17
C PRO A 260 -4.08 32.88 36.87
N ALA A 261 -4.79 32.92 38.02
CA ALA A 261 -4.91 34.15 38.78
C ALA A 261 -3.59 34.70 39.31
N THR A 262 -2.55 33.86 39.34
CA THR A 262 -1.19 34.24 39.74
C THR A 262 -0.34 34.74 38.57
N ASP A 263 -0.72 34.49 37.34
CA ASP A 263 -0.10 35.00 36.12
C ASP A 263 -1.11 35.17 34.98
N PRO A 264 -1.69 36.34 34.81
CA PRO A 264 -2.63 36.64 33.73
C PRO A 264 -1.93 37.08 32.44
N THR A 265 -0.64 37.16 32.38
CA THR A 265 0.11 37.77 31.26
C THR A 265 0.67 36.69 30.33
N PRO A 266 0.25 36.58 29.06
CA PRO A 266 0.84 35.63 28.11
C PRO A 266 2.28 35.99 27.75
N PRO A 267 3.13 35.01 27.42
CA PRO A 267 4.46 35.26 26.85
C PRO A 267 4.42 36.07 25.56
N THR A 268 5.56 36.70 25.24
CA THR A 268 5.74 37.27 23.89
C THR A 268 5.72 36.19 22.81
N ALA A 269 5.33 36.56 21.59
CA ALA A 269 5.40 35.62 20.45
C ALA A 269 6.86 35.18 20.20
N PRO A 270 7.08 33.88 19.85
CA PRO A 270 8.41 33.47 19.39
C PRO A 270 8.78 34.22 18.11
N GLY A 271 10.01 34.76 18.07
CA GLY A 271 10.49 35.51 16.92
C GLY A 271 11.13 34.62 15.85
N ASN A 272 11.24 35.13 14.61
CA ASN A 272 12.10 34.59 13.55
C ASN A 272 11.99 33.07 13.35
N LEU A 273 10.75 32.56 13.20
CA LEU A 273 10.54 31.16 12.83
C LEU A 273 11.12 30.93 11.44
N ARG A 274 12.03 29.98 11.34
CA ARG A 274 12.78 29.63 10.14
C ARG A 274 12.98 28.14 10.02
N SER A 275 13.19 27.65 8.78
CA SER A 275 13.60 26.27 8.53
C SER A 275 15.11 26.13 8.71
N THR A 276 15.54 25.07 9.39
CA THR A 276 16.95 24.70 9.57
C THR A 276 17.37 23.58 8.60
N GLY A 277 16.43 22.97 7.91
CA GLY A 277 16.63 21.91 6.94
C GLY A 277 15.33 21.18 6.67
N ARG A 278 15.33 20.38 5.62
CA ARG A 278 14.19 19.55 5.25
C ARG A 278 14.66 18.29 4.55
N THR A 279 13.81 17.28 4.57
CA THR A 279 13.94 16.06 3.79
C THR A 279 12.61 15.77 3.12
N ALA A 280 12.47 14.60 2.50
CA ALA A 280 11.20 14.16 1.94
C ALA A 280 10.09 13.97 3.00
N SER A 281 10.45 13.74 4.26
CA SER A 281 9.49 13.42 5.33
C SER A 281 9.63 14.22 6.62
N THR A 282 10.57 15.16 6.67
CA THR A 282 10.82 15.98 7.87
C THR A 282 11.06 17.44 7.54
N VAL A 283 10.75 18.33 8.47
CA VAL A 283 11.12 19.74 8.45
C VAL A 283 11.73 20.13 9.80
N GLY A 284 12.97 20.56 9.78
CA GLY A 284 13.61 21.18 10.92
C GLY A 284 13.21 22.66 11.04
N LEU A 285 12.82 23.07 12.23
CA LEU A 285 12.38 24.43 12.57
C LEU A 285 13.23 24.99 13.69
N ALA A 286 13.48 26.30 13.69
CA ALA A 286 14.06 27.02 14.79
C ALA A 286 13.40 28.40 14.91
N TRP A 287 13.42 28.95 16.13
CA TRP A 287 12.82 30.23 16.46
C TRP A 287 13.63 30.97 17.54
N ASP A 288 13.34 32.24 17.75
CA ASP A 288 13.97 33.02 18.80
C ASP A 288 13.15 32.96 20.09
N ARG A 289 13.84 33.05 21.24
CA ARG A 289 13.25 32.89 22.56
C ARG A 289 12.18 33.94 22.85
N SER A 290 11.07 33.49 23.41
CA SER A 290 10.03 34.34 23.99
C SER A 290 10.45 34.81 25.42
N THR A 291 9.90 35.93 25.84
CA THR A 291 10.00 36.45 27.22
C THR A 291 8.64 36.41 27.89
N ASP A 292 8.65 36.28 29.22
CA ASP A 292 7.45 36.28 30.06
C ASP A 292 7.74 36.94 31.40
N ASN A 293 6.68 37.43 32.11
CA ASN A 293 6.82 38.08 33.40
C ASN A 293 7.11 37.10 34.54
N VAL A 294 6.78 35.82 34.38
CA VAL A 294 7.10 34.76 35.33
C VAL A 294 8.09 33.79 34.71
N ALA A 295 7.65 32.96 33.76
CA ALA A 295 8.51 32.08 33.01
C ALA A 295 7.79 31.45 31.79
N VAL A 296 8.49 31.35 30.67
CA VAL A 296 8.07 30.46 29.55
C VAL A 296 8.29 29.02 29.99
N ALA A 297 7.26 28.18 29.84
CA ALA A 297 7.29 26.75 30.17
C ALA A 297 7.55 25.85 28.96
N ALA A 298 7.02 26.22 27.77
CA ALA A 298 7.09 25.40 26.59
C ALA A 298 6.91 26.20 25.31
N TYR A 299 7.29 25.56 24.17
CA TYR A 299 6.94 26.00 22.83
C TYR A 299 6.11 24.93 22.13
N ASP A 300 4.97 25.35 21.60
CA ASP A 300 4.02 24.51 20.88
C ASP A 300 4.13 24.79 19.37
N VAL A 301 4.52 23.79 18.59
CA VAL A 301 4.65 23.85 17.12
C VAL A 301 3.35 23.40 16.48
N TYR A 302 2.80 24.21 15.58
CA TYR A 302 1.57 23.98 14.86
C TYR A 302 1.84 23.79 13.37
N ARG A 303 1.14 22.80 12.77
CA ARG A 303 0.97 22.63 11.33
C ARG A 303 -0.46 23.05 10.97
N GLY A 304 -0.60 24.24 10.36
CA GLY A 304 -1.91 24.86 10.26
C GLY A 304 -2.53 25.10 11.64
N ALA A 305 -3.67 24.50 11.91
CA ALA A 305 -4.35 24.57 13.21
C ALA A 305 -3.99 23.39 14.16
N VAL A 306 -3.24 22.39 13.67
CA VAL A 306 -2.94 21.17 14.43
C VAL A 306 -1.65 21.33 15.20
N LEU A 307 -1.67 21.08 16.52
CA LEU A 307 -0.49 20.95 17.34
C LEU A 307 0.24 19.66 16.97
N VAL A 308 1.48 19.78 16.48
CA VAL A 308 2.27 18.62 16.01
C VAL A 308 3.46 18.31 16.92
N LYS A 309 3.93 19.27 17.70
CA LYS A 309 5.03 19.05 18.65
C LYS A 309 5.01 20.08 19.77
N SER A 310 5.37 19.66 20.99
CA SER A 310 5.67 20.55 22.10
C SER A 310 7.09 20.28 22.61
N VAL A 311 7.84 21.33 22.92
CA VAL A 311 9.20 21.25 23.47
C VAL A 311 9.33 22.16 24.66
N GLY A 312 10.27 21.86 25.56
CA GLY A 312 10.53 22.69 26.79
C GLY A 312 11.09 24.08 26.49
N ALA A 313 11.03 24.97 27.49
CA ALA A 313 11.39 26.38 27.38
C ALA A 313 12.82 26.63 26.85
N ASP A 314 13.76 25.74 27.11
CA ASP A 314 15.15 25.89 26.67
C ASP A 314 15.44 25.33 25.28
N THR A 315 14.45 24.68 24.67
CA THR A 315 14.54 24.10 23.33
C THR A 315 13.96 25.07 22.31
N LEU A 316 14.82 25.65 21.48
CA LEU A 316 14.47 26.68 20.49
C LEU A 316 14.45 26.10 19.06
N ALA A 317 14.38 24.80 18.93
CA ALA A 317 14.29 24.10 17.66
C ALA A 317 13.48 22.83 17.83
N ALA A 318 12.87 22.36 16.72
CA ALA A 318 12.16 21.10 16.67
C ALA A 318 12.18 20.55 15.24
N THR A 319 12.22 19.22 15.12
CA THR A 319 11.96 18.55 13.84
C THR A 319 10.54 18.02 13.84
N VAL A 320 9.77 18.38 12.84
CA VAL A 320 8.45 17.79 12.55
C VAL A 320 8.67 16.65 11.57
N GLU A 321 8.18 15.49 11.92
CA GLU A 321 8.35 14.22 11.18
C GLU A 321 7.01 13.73 10.62
N GLY A 322 7.02 12.66 9.81
CA GLY A 322 5.80 12.06 9.25
C GLY A 322 5.13 12.96 8.21
N LEU A 323 5.91 13.74 7.47
CA LEU A 323 5.41 14.59 6.40
C LEU A 323 5.49 13.87 5.05
N SER A 324 4.55 14.15 4.16
CA SER A 324 4.57 13.63 2.79
C SER A 324 5.58 14.36 1.92
N PRO A 325 6.26 13.66 0.98
CA PRO A 325 7.18 14.27 0.04
C PRO A 325 6.53 15.31 -0.88
N ALA A 326 7.33 16.24 -1.39
CA ALA A 326 6.95 17.30 -2.33
C ALA A 326 5.66 18.05 -1.92
N THR A 327 5.43 18.22 -0.61
CA THR A 327 4.20 18.79 -0.05
C THR A 327 4.51 20.06 0.74
N ALA A 328 3.71 21.12 0.50
CA ALA A 328 3.85 22.38 1.21
C ALA A 328 3.11 22.35 2.55
N TYR A 329 3.78 22.71 3.63
CA TYR A 329 3.23 22.78 4.97
C TYR A 329 3.45 24.16 5.58
N GLY A 330 2.39 24.73 6.17
CA GLY A 330 2.46 25.98 6.93
C GLY A 330 2.70 25.69 8.41
N PHE A 331 3.72 26.33 9.00
CA PHE A 331 4.07 26.21 10.41
C PHE A 331 3.96 27.53 11.14
N THR A 332 3.58 27.46 12.40
CA THR A 332 3.70 28.53 13.39
C THR A 332 4.11 27.94 14.73
N VAL A 333 4.69 28.78 15.60
CA VAL A 333 5.07 28.40 16.98
C VAL A 333 4.44 29.40 17.96
N LYS A 334 3.94 28.89 19.08
CA LYS A 334 3.47 29.69 20.20
C LYS A 334 4.24 29.31 21.45
N ALA A 335 4.60 30.31 22.24
CA ALA A 335 5.10 30.09 23.59
C ALA A 335 3.94 29.87 24.57
N ARG A 336 4.20 29.12 25.61
CA ARG A 336 3.26 28.84 26.68
C ARG A 336 3.98 28.98 28.01
N ASP A 337 3.39 29.73 28.95
CA ASP A 337 3.92 29.92 30.32
C ASP A 337 3.51 28.80 31.27
N THR A 338 3.89 28.94 32.53
CA THR A 338 3.55 27.99 33.61
C THR A 338 2.07 28.02 34.00
N ALA A 339 1.36 29.11 33.69
CA ALA A 339 -0.09 29.27 33.91
C ALA A 339 -0.96 28.83 32.70
N ASP A 340 -0.33 28.31 31.62
CA ASP A 340 -0.94 27.91 30.36
C ASP A 340 -1.45 29.09 29.51
N ASN A 341 -1.05 30.34 29.80
CA ASN A 341 -1.33 31.41 28.86
C ASN A 341 -0.49 31.20 27.60
N ARG A 342 -1.08 31.41 26.43
CA ARG A 342 -0.43 31.23 25.13
C ARG A 342 -0.15 32.56 24.47
N SER A 343 1.04 32.69 23.97
CA SER A 343 1.46 33.84 23.18
C SER A 343 0.66 33.98 21.87
N PRO A 344 0.68 35.14 21.22
CA PRO A 344 0.43 35.22 19.80
C PRO A 344 1.34 34.25 19.03
N ALA A 345 0.94 33.85 17.82
CA ALA A 345 1.76 32.99 16.97
C ALA A 345 3.04 33.76 16.50
N SER A 346 4.10 33.01 16.22
CA SER A 346 5.24 33.47 15.44
C SER A 346 4.83 33.98 14.06
N ASN A 347 5.77 34.48 13.27
CA ASN A 347 5.58 34.60 11.82
C ASN A 347 5.20 33.25 11.26
N ALA A 348 4.29 33.22 10.24
CA ALA A 348 3.99 32.01 9.49
C ALA A 348 5.17 31.65 8.57
N LEU A 349 5.49 30.38 8.50
CA LEU A 349 6.54 29.82 7.65
C LEU A 349 5.95 28.70 6.80
N THR A 350 6.03 28.82 5.48
CA THR A 350 5.68 27.73 4.57
C THR A 350 6.96 27.05 4.10
N VAL A 351 7.02 25.72 4.25
CA VAL A 351 8.13 24.88 3.79
C VAL A 351 7.56 23.74 2.96
N THR A 352 8.09 23.56 1.75
CA THR A 352 7.79 22.38 0.95
C THR A 352 8.85 21.33 1.25
N THR A 353 8.44 20.11 1.64
CA THR A 353 9.35 18.97 1.81
C THR A 353 10.04 18.64 0.49
N ASP A 354 11.23 18.05 0.57
CA ASP A 354 11.89 17.53 -0.61
C ASP A 354 11.06 16.39 -1.21
N ASP A 355 11.22 16.14 -2.51
CA ASP A 355 10.66 14.95 -3.13
C ASP A 355 11.49 13.70 -2.78
N VAL A 356 10.97 12.53 -3.17
CA VAL A 356 11.65 11.25 -2.90
C VAL A 356 12.99 11.10 -3.62
N ALA A 357 13.24 11.87 -4.69
CA ALA A 357 14.49 11.88 -5.44
C ALA A 357 15.54 12.82 -4.83
N GLY A 358 15.12 13.72 -3.92
CA GLY A 358 15.95 14.81 -3.38
C GLY A 358 15.87 16.08 -4.25
N ALA A 359 16.25 17.22 -3.66
CA ALA A 359 16.03 18.55 -4.23
C ALA A 359 16.53 18.69 -5.67
N GLY A 360 15.60 18.90 -6.59
CA GLY A 360 15.89 19.22 -8.01
C GLY A 360 16.36 18.05 -8.88
N ARG A 361 16.49 16.83 -8.35
CA ARG A 361 16.87 15.63 -9.11
C ARG A 361 15.64 14.92 -9.65
N GLN A 362 15.74 14.30 -10.83
CA GLN A 362 14.70 13.44 -11.38
C GLN A 362 14.90 11.99 -10.94
N LEU A 363 13.79 11.33 -10.62
CA LEU A 363 13.72 9.93 -10.22
C LEU A 363 13.75 9.01 -11.45
N LYS A 364 14.43 7.88 -11.32
CA LYS A 364 14.46 6.83 -12.35
C LYS A 364 14.08 5.50 -11.73
N VAL A 365 12.96 4.93 -12.18
CA VAL A 365 12.39 3.68 -11.70
C VAL A 365 12.47 2.62 -12.79
N GLY A 366 12.87 1.41 -12.45
CA GLY A 366 12.89 0.28 -13.40
C GLY A 366 12.05 -0.87 -12.88
N TYR A 367 11.07 -1.33 -13.65
CA TYR A 367 10.36 -2.56 -13.34
C TYR A 367 11.21 -3.76 -13.73
N TYR A 368 11.45 -4.65 -12.80
CA TYR A 368 12.14 -5.93 -12.98
C TYR A 368 11.14 -7.07 -12.92
N ALA A 369 10.94 -7.74 -14.05
CA ALA A 369 10.02 -8.86 -14.15
C ALA A 369 10.61 -10.13 -13.49
N GLN A 370 9.93 -10.65 -12.46
CA GLN A 370 10.28 -11.85 -11.70
C GLN A 370 10.62 -13.04 -12.62
N TRP A 371 9.79 -13.25 -13.65
CA TRP A 371 9.88 -14.34 -14.63
C TRP A 371 10.95 -14.12 -15.70
N GLY A 372 11.64 -12.99 -15.69
CA GLY A 372 12.74 -12.68 -16.64
C GLY A 372 13.86 -13.72 -16.65
N ILE A 373 14.06 -14.44 -15.56
CA ILE A 373 15.08 -15.50 -15.43
C ILE A 373 14.83 -16.72 -16.33
N TYR A 374 13.61 -16.90 -16.84
CA TYR A 374 13.23 -18.02 -17.71
C TYR A 374 13.53 -17.73 -19.20
N GLY A 375 12.52 -17.60 -20.05
CA GLY A 375 12.67 -17.41 -21.49
C GLY A 375 13.52 -16.21 -21.92
N ARG A 376 13.53 -15.13 -21.12
CA ARG A 376 14.32 -13.93 -21.39
C ARG A 376 15.78 -14.06 -20.95
N GLN A 377 16.11 -15.01 -20.04
CA GLN A 377 17.43 -15.19 -19.43
C GLN A 377 18.01 -13.90 -18.84
N TYR A 378 17.10 -13.08 -18.26
CA TYR A 378 17.41 -11.80 -17.65
C TYR A 378 17.43 -11.93 -16.14
N PHE A 379 18.60 -11.92 -15.55
CA PHE A 379 18.84 -12.06 -14.11
C PHE A 379 19.07 -10.70 -13.48
N VAL A 380 18.92 -10.57 -12.16
CA VAL A 380 19.24 -9.34 -11.42
C VAL A 380 20.66 -8.84 -11.72
N LYS A 381 21.60 -9.77 -11.97
CA LYS A 381 22.95 -9.46 -12.45
C LYS A 381 22.96 -8.59 -13.71
N ASN A 382 22.00 -8.75 -14.61
CA ASN A 382 21.98 -8.01 -15.87
C ASN A 382 21.76 -6.50 -15.63
N LEU A 383 21.08 -6.12 -14.56
CA LEU A 383 20.97 -4.71 -14.16
C LEU A 383 22.35 -4.11 -13.82
N ASP A 384 23.22 -4.89 -13.23
CA ASP A 384 24.60 -4.50 -12.92
C ASP A 384 25.47 -4.45 -14.18
N THR A 385 25.47 -5.53 -14.97
CA THR A 385 26.37 -5.67 -16.13
C THR A 385 26.01 -4.73 -17.27
N SER A 386 24.74 -4.33 -17.43
CA SER A 386 24.31 -3.29 -18.37
C SER A 386 24.64 -1.86 -17.89
N GLY A 387 25.06 -1.71 -16.63
CA GLY A 387 25.24 -0.43 -15.98
C GLY A 387 23.92 0.29 -15.62
N SER A 388 22.78 -0.41 -15.71
CA SER A 388 21.45 0.18 -15.40
C SER A 388 21.28 0.41 -13.91
N ALA A 389 21.76 -0.51 -13.04
CA ALA A 389 21.66 -0.37 -11.59
C ALA A 389 22.32 0.91 -11.04
N ALA A 390 23.42 1.34 -11.66
CA ALA A 390 24.11 2.59 -11.28
C ALA A 390 23.32 3.86 -11.65
N LYS A 391 22.33 3.74 -12.54
CA LYS A 391 21.52 4.85 -13.05
C LYS A 391 20.13 4.91 -12.39
N LEU A 392 19.64 3.77 -11.90
CA LEU A 392 18.34 3.66 -11.24
C LEU A 392 18.38 4.21 -9.82
N ASP A 393 17.25 4.73 -9.37
CA ASP A 393 16.98 5.12 -7.99
C ASP A 393 16.10 4.08 -7.28
N VAL A 394 15.17 3.46 -8.02
CA VAL A 394 14.23 2.47 -7.52
C VAL A 394 14.11 1.32 -8.52
N ILE A 395 14.07 0.10 -8.02
CA ILE A 395 13.62 -1.08 -8.75
C ILE A 395 12.25 -1.47 -8.21
N ASN A 396 11.23 -1.55 -9.08
CA ASN A 396 9.97 -2.19 -8.79
C ASN A 396 10.07 -3.66 -9.19
N TYR A 397 10.10 -4.55 -8.20
CA TYR A 397 10.11 -6.00 -8.39
C TYR A 397 8.70 -6.49 -8.66
N SER A 398 8.41 -7.01 -9.82
CA SER A 398 7.08 -7.34 -10.31
C SER A 398 6.94 -8.78 -10.80
N PHE A 399 5.86 -9.47 -10.49
CA PHE A 399 4.73 -9.03 -9.66
C PHE A 399 4.45 -10.05 -8.58
N GLU A 400 3.89 -9.56 -7.45
CA GLU A 400 3.39 -10.42 -6.40
C GLU A 400 1.86 -10.40 -6.38
N ASN A 401 1.23 -11.45 -5.85
CA ASN A 401 -0.20 -11.71 -6.01
C ASN A 401 -0.97 -11.63 -4.68
N ILE A 402 -2.29 -11.69 -4.80
CA ILE A 402 -3.23 -11.82 -3.69
C ILE A 402 -3.76 -13.25 -3.62
N ASP A 403 -3.70 -13.87 -2.45
CA ASP A 403 -4.30 -15.18 -2.21
C ASP A 403 -5.82 -15.12 -2.39
N PRO A 404 -6.39 -15.93 -3.32
CA PRO A 404 -7.81 -15.82 -3.69
C PRO A 404 -8.77 -16.26 -2.58
N GLN A 405 -8.31 -17.04 -1.59
CA GLN A 405 -9.15 -17.57 -0.53
C GLN A 405 -9.04 -16.74 0.75
N ASN A 406 -7.79 -16.37 1.09
CA ASN A 406 -7.51 -15.68 2.33
C ASN A 406 -7.50 -14.16 2.19
N LEU A 407 -7.41 -13.62 0.97
CA LEU A 407 -7.23 -12.20 0.68
C LEU A 407 -6.05 -11.62 1.47
N THR A 408 -4.90 -12.29 1.34
CA THR A 408 -3.61 -11.90 1.92
C THR A 408 -2.57 -11.78 0.82
N CYS A 409 -1.44 -11.13 1.06
CA CYS A 409 -0.31 -11.18 0.15
C CYS A 409 0.15 -12.63 -0.01
N GLN A 410 0.20 -13.09 -1.25
CA GLN A 410 0.53 -14.46 -1.57
C GLN A 410 2.04 -14.63 -1.67
N ALA A 411 2.57 -15.60 -0.96
CA ALA A 411 3.95 -16.03 -1.05
C ALA A 411 4.04 -17.54 -0.78
N GLY A 412 5.16 -18.16 -1.11
CA GLY A 412 5.36 -19.60 -0.86
C GLY A 412 4.69 -20.50 -1.91
N VAL A 413 4.32 -19.98 -3.08
CA VAL A 413 3.59 -20.69 -4.13
C VAL A 413 4.44 -20.77 -5.40
N THR A 414 4.33 -21.91 -6.12
CA THR A 414 4.97 -22.14 -7.42
C THR A 414 3.93 -22.60 -8.44
N LYS A 415 2.85 -21.85 -8.58
CA LYS A 415 1.84 -22.07 -9.59
C LYS A 415 2.09 -21.08 -10.74
N GLY A 416 2.43 -21.60 -11.92
CA GLY A 416 2.60 -20.79 -13.12
C GLY A 416 1.29 -20.26 -13.68
N VAL A 417 1.42 -19.36 -14.64
CA VAL A 417 0.34 -18.87 -15.49
C VAL A 417 0.27 -19.67 -16.79
N SER A 418 -0.90 -19.73 -17.42
CA SER A 418 -1.09 -20.46 -18.70
C SER A 418 -0.48 -19.71 -19.89
N GLY A 419 -0.27 -18.40 -19.74
CA GLY A 419 0.17 -17.51 -20.81
C GLY A 419 -0.96 -17.11 -21.77
N ASN A 420 -2.20 -17.38 -21.44
CA ASN A 420 -3.37 -16.90 -22.17
C ASN A 420 -4.00 -15.69 -21.48
N PRO A 421 -3.73 -14.46 -21.89
CA PRO A 421 -4.24 -13.25 -21.23
C PRO A 421 -5.75 -13.05 -21.37
N GLN A 422 -6.44 -13.92 -22.11
CA GLN A 422 -7.90 -13.93 -22.25
C GLN A 422 -8.60 -14.98 -21.36
N ASP A 423 -7.83 -15.79 -20.65
CA ASP A 423 -8.37 -16.77 -19.72
C ASP A 423 -8.75 -16.08 -18.40
N PRO A 424 -10.04 -16.06 -18.00
CA PRO A 424 -10.45 -15.44 -16.75
C PRO A 424 -9.75 -16.02 -15.51
N ASP A 425 -9.29 -17.25 -15.55
CA ASP A 425 -8.60 -17.92 -14.46
C ASP A 425 -7.07 -17.68 -14.47
N GLU A 426 -6.54 -17.04 -15.53
CA GLU A 426 -5.11 -16.76 -15.67
C GLU A 426 -4.58 -16.00 -14.44
N GLY A 427 -3.53 -16.50 -13.84
CA GLY A 427 -2.88 -15.91 -12.67
C GLY A 427 -3.59 -16.14 -11.33
N THR A 428 -4.80 -16.75 -11.30
CA THR A 428 -5.49 -17.03 -10.03
C THR A 428 -4.68 -17.94 -9.14
N GLY A 429 -4.22 -17.43 -7.98
CA GLY A 429 -3.36 -18.13 -7.04
C GLY A 429 -1.98 -18.49 -7.60
N ALA A 430 -1.53 -17.84 -8.66
CA ALA A 430 -0.18 -18.01 -9.20
C ALA A 430 0.87 -17.26 -8.34
N GLY A 431 2.12 -17.73 -8.39
CA GLY A 431 3.27 -17.16 -7.73
C GLY A 431 4.51 -17.99 -8.00
N ASP A 432 5.70 -17.46 -7.76
CA ASP A 432 6.97 -18.11 -8.10
C ASP A 432 8.01 -17.99 -7.00
N SER A 433 7.76 -18.64 -5.88
CA SER A 433 8.72 -18.71 -4.77
C SER A 433 10.05 -19.34 -5.16
N ASP A 434 10.08 -20.12 -6.23
CA ASP A 434 11.34 -20.69 -6.74
C ASP A 434 12.23 -19.58 -7.30
N ALA A 435 11.71 -18.76 -8.21
CA ALA A 435 12.42 -17.60 -8.75
C ALA A 435 12.77 -16.58 -7.67
N ASP A 436 11.84 -16.32 -6.75
CA ASP A 436 11.98 -15.28 -5.73
C ASP A 436 13.11 -15.59 -4.76
N TYR A 437 13.02 -16.71 -4.04
CA TYR A 437 13.94 -16.95 -2.92
C TYR A 437 14.40 -18.39 -2.73
N ALA A 438 13.99 -19.35 -3.59
CA ALA A 438 14.34 -20.74 -3.38
C ALA A 438 15.31 -21.34 -4.41
N ARG A 439 15.36 -20.84 -5.65
CA ARG A 439 16.26 -21.29 -6.70
C ARG A 439 17.68 -20.78 -6.49
N PRO A 440 18.70 -21.61 -6.33
CA PRO A 440 20.07 -21.13 -6.22
C PRO A 440 20.54 -20.55 -7.56
N MET A 441 21.08 -19.33 -7.56
CA MET A 441 21.74 -18.75 -8.72
C MET A 441 23.18 -19.23 -8.81
N SER A 442 23.59 -19.62 -10.02
CA SER A 442 25.00 -19.96 -10.29
C SER A 442 25.90 -18.72 -10.19
N ALA A 443 27.21 -18.90 -10.10
CA ALA A 443 28.18 -17.80 -10.11
C ALA A 443 28.03 -16.90 -11.36
N ALA A 444 27.68 -17.50 -12.52
CA ALA A 444 27.45 -16.77 -13.76
C ALA A 444 26.19 -15.90 -13.71
N GLN A 445 25.19 -16.25 -12.88
CA GLN A 445 23.92 -15.55 -12.72
C GLN A 445 23.92 -14.59 -11.53
N SER A 446 24.95 -14.68 -10.67
CA SER A 446 25.03 -13.89 -9.45
C SER A 446 25.66 -12.52 -9.66
N VAL A 447 25.15 -11.50 -8.94
CA VAL A 447 25.63 -10.10 -9.00
C VAL A 447 27.11 -9.98 -8.61
N ASP A 448 27.53 -10.70 -7.58
CA ASP A 448 28.90 -10.68 -7.06
C ASP A 448 29.82 -11.77 -7.66
N GLY A 449 29.31 -12.57 -8.61
CA GLY A 449 30.06 -13.69 -9.20
C GLY A 449 30.20 -14.90 -8.27
N VAL A 450 29.54 -14.91 -7.11
CA VAL A 450 29.55 -16.04 -6.16
C VAL A 450 28.19 -16.73 -6.21
N ALA A 451 28.20 -18.06 -6.45
CA ALA A 451 26.95 -18.83 -6.48
C ALA A 451 26.21 -18.75 -5.14
N ASP A 452 24.88 -18.86 -5.19
CA ASP A 452 24.09 -18.99 -3.98
C ASP A 452 24.41 -20.31 -3.28
N ASP A 453 24.43 -20.29 -1.94
CA ASP A 453 24.46 -21.52 -1.15
C ASP A 453 23.19 -22.33 -1.40
N GLY A 454 23.32 -23.52 -1.94
CA GLY A 454 22.19 -24.40 -2.27
C GLY A 454 21.32 -24.79 -1.07
N TRP A 455 21.79 -24.57 0.15
CA TRP A 455 21.10 -24.83 1.41
C TRP A 455 20.73 -23.55 2.18
N GLY A 456 21.16 -22.40 1.67
CA GLY A 456 20.89 -21.09 2.28
C GLY A 456 19.38 -20.80 2.38
N LYS A 457 19.01 -20.07 3.42
CA LYS A 457 17.61 -19.67 3.64
C LYS A 457 17.13 -18.61 2.67
N LEU A 458 18.02 -17.88 2.02
CA LEU A 458 17.72 -16.88 1.01
C LEU A 458 18.56 -17.13 -0.23
N ARG A 459 17.92 -17.36 -1.35
CA ARG A 459 18.49 -17.63 -2.67
C ARG A 459 17.73 -16.81 -3.72
N GLY A 460 17.92 -17.11 -5.00
CA GLY A 460 17.10 -16.57 -6.08
C GLY A 460 17.20 -15.05 -6.25
N ASN A 461 16.21 -14.48 -6.88
CA ASN A 461 16.14 -13.05 -7.17
C ASN A 461 16.31 -12.20 -5.91
N PHE A 462 15.71 -12.59 -4.79
CA PHE A 462 15.76 -11.81 -3.54
C PHE A 462 17.18 -11.74 -2.97
N ASN A 463 17.94 -12.86 -3.01
CA ASN A 463 19.34 -12.82 -2.61
C ASN A 463 20.17 -11.95 -3.55
N GLN A 464 19.89 -12.01 -4.85
CA GLN A 464 20.59 -11.18 -5.84
C GLN A 464 20.26 -9.70 -5.69
N LEU A 465 19.01 -9.33 -5.36
CA LEU A 465 18.64 -7.96 -5.01
C LEU A 465 19.36 -7.45 -3.77
N LYS A 466 19.51 -8.31 -2.75
CA LYS A 466 20.29 -7.97 -1.54
C LYS A 466 21.75 -7.71 -1.86
N LYS A 467 22.36 -8.54 -2.73
CA LYS A 467 23.72 -8.34 -3.23
C LYS A 467 23.83 -7.06 -4.06
N LEU A 468 22.83 -6.76 -4.88
CA LEU A 468 22.78 -5.55 -5.70
C LEU A 468 22.70 -4.29 -4.82
N LYS A 469 21.86 -4.29 -3.79
CA LYS A 469 21.76 -3.19 -2.81
C LYS A 469 23.08 -2.98 -2.05
N ALA A 470 23.78 -4.05 -1.70
CA ALA A 470 25.09 -3.94 -1.06
C ALA A 470 26.13 -3.24 -1.97
N LYS A 471 26.03 -3.47 -3.28
CA LYS A 471 26.88 -2.81 -4.29
C LYS A 471 26.43 -1.36 -4.58
N TYR A 472 25.12 -1.10 -4.52
CA TYR A 472 24.50 0.20 -4.79
C TYR A 472 23.63 0.66 -3.58
N PRO A 473 24.24 1.16 -2.49
CA PRO A 473 23.53 1.41 -1.22
C PRO A 473 22.42 2.47 -1.28
N LYS A 474 22.39 3.29 -2.33
CA LYS A 474 21.33 4.29 -2.54
C LYS A 474 20.13 3.75 -3.30
N LEU A 475 20.29 2.59 -3.95
CA LEU A 475 19.24 1.95 -4.72
C LEU A 475 18.17 1.39 -3.78
N LYS A 476 16.93 1.79 -4.01
CA LYS A 476 15.76 1.26 -3.32
C LYS A 476 15.14 0.12 -4.12
N VAL A 477 14.55 -0.84 -3.43
CA VAL A 477 13.78 -1.92 -4.06
C VAL A 477 12.38 -1.91 -3.47
N VAL A 478 11.37 -1.87 -4.32
CA VAL A 478 9.96 -1.86 -3.94
C VAL A 478 9.30 -3.11 -4.54
N VAL A 479 8.47 -3.80 -3.77
CA VAL A 479 7.69 -4.93 -4.29
C VAL A 479 6.41 -4.39 -4.92
N SER A 480 6.13 -4.79 -6.18
CA SER A 480 4.91 -4.42 -6.88
C SER A 480 3.87 -5.53 -6.79
N LEU A 481 2.68 -5.17 -6.32
CA LEU A 481 1.56 -6.06 -6.11
C LEU A 481 0.54 -5.86 -7.22
N GLY A 482 0.16 -6.93 -7.92
CA GLY A 482 -0.87 -6.88 -8.94
C GLY A 482 -0.35 -6.99 -10.38
N GLY A 483 -0.42 -5.91 -11.14
CA GLY A 483 -0.25 -5.92 -12.59
C GLY A 483 -1.46 -6.55 -13.29
N TRP A 484 -1.41 -6.64 -14.63
CA TRP A 484 -2.54 -7.09 -15.45
C TRP A 484 -3.17 -8.40 -14.97
N THR A 485 -2.34 -9.41 -14.70
CA THR A 485 -2.81 -10.79 -14.44
C THR A 485 -3.16 -11.02 -12.97
N TYR A 486 -2.55 -10.29 -12.03
CA TYR A 486 -2.68 -10.51 -10.59
C TYR A 486 -3.57 -9.50 -9.86
N SER A 487 -4.26 -8.61 -10.61
CA SER A 487 -5.17 -7.61 -10.01
C SER A 487 -6.55 -8.14 -9.61
N LYS A 488 -6.80 -9.46 -9.76
CA LYS A 488 -8.14 -10.05 -9.65
C LYS A 488 -8.87 -9.77 -8.34
N PHE A 489 -8.18 -9.84 -7.22
CA PHE A 489 -8.78 -9.84 -5.89
C PHE A 489 -8.55 -8.57 -5.07
N PHE A 490 -8.07 -7.49 -5.70
CA PHE A 490 -7.92 -6.21 -5.00
C PHE A 490 -9.25 -5.66 -4.51
N SER A 491 -10.32 -5.73 -5.34
CA SER A 491 -11.65 -5.26 -4.96
C SER A 491 -12.15 -5.97 -3.70
N ASP A 492 -11.94 -7.29 -3.62
CA ASP A 492 -12.32 -8.10 -2.46
C ASP A 492 -11.46 -7.78 -1.23
N ALA A 493 -10.14 -7.71 -1.42
CA ALA A 493 -9.20 -7.39 -0.33
C ALA A 493 -9.41 -5.98 0.23
N ALA A 494 -9.82 -5.05 -0.63
CA ALA A 494 -10.08 -3.66 -0.27
C ALA A 494 -11.49 -3.40 0.27
N ALA A 495 -12.43 -4.36 0.17
CA ALA A 495 -13.86 -4.13 0.37
C ALA A 495 -14.24 -3.62 1.77
N THR A 496 -13.60 -4.09 2.82
CA THR A 496 -13.95 -3.74 4.20
C THR A 496 -12.73 -3.27 5.00
N PRO A 497 -12.91 -2.51 6.08
CA PRO A 497 -11.79 -2.16 6.96
C PRO A 497 -11.01 -3.38 7.46
N GLN A 498 -11.70 -4.46 7.81
CA GLN A 498 -11.09 -5.69 8.33
C GLN A 498 -10.29 -6.42 7.25
N SER A 499 -10.84 -6.54 6.01
CA SER A 499 -10.10 -7.17 4.91
C SER A 499 -8.88 -6.34 4.53
N ARG A 500 -8.98 -4.99 4.50
CA ARG A 500 -7.83 -4.10 4.25
C ARG A 500 -6.74 -4.25 5.31
N GLU A 501 -7.10 -4.21 6.60
CA GLU A 501 -6.13 -4.37 7.68
C GLU A 501 -5.41 -5.71 7.59
N LYS A 502 -6.15 -6.80 7.36
CA LYS A 502 -5.61 -8.15 7.20
C LYS A 502 -4.68 -8.25 5.99
N PHE A 503 -5.13 -7.76 4.84
CA PHE A 503 -4.35 -7.77 3.60
C PHE A 503 -3.04 -7.00 3.77
N VAL A 504 -3.13 -5.74 4.19
CA VAL A 504 -1.97 -4.87 4.37
C VAL A 504 -0.99 -5.44 5.39
N LYS A 505 -1.51 -5.96 6.53
CA LYS A 505 -0.66 -6.60 7.53
C LYS A 505 0.13 -7.76 6.95
N SER A 506 -0.52 -8.61 6.16
CA SER A 506 0.14 -9.76 5.54
C SER A 506 1.25 -9.32 4.58
N CYS A 507 1.02 -8.26 3.78
CA CYS A 507 2.03 -7.73 2.86
C CYS A 507 3.22 -7.13 3.62
N VAL A 508 2.95 -6.38 4.68
CA VAL A 508 4.01 -5.81 5.54
C VAL A 508 4.82 -6.92 6.21
N ASP A 509 4.18 -7.96 6.72
CA ASP A 509 4.87 -9.07 7.37
C ASP A 509 5.77 -9.82 6.37
N VAL A 510 5.23 -10.21 5.20
CA VAL A 510 5.97 -10.99 4.20
C VAL A 510 7.08 -10.16 3.55
N TRP A 511 6.77 -8.96 3.05
CA TRP A 511 7.68 -8.23 2.18
C TRP A 511 8.58 -7.25 2.93
N ILE A 512 8.07 -6.53 3.91
CA ILE A 512 8.86 -5.52 4.61
C ILE A 512 9.62 -6.11 5.80
N LYS A 513 8.95 -6.94 6.62
CA LYS A 513 9.62 -7.66 7.72
C LYS A 513 10.39 -8.88 7.23
N GLY A 514 10.02 -9.41 6.05
CA GLY A 514 10.72 -10.50 5.40
C GLY A 514 10.36 -11.88 5.94
N ASP A 515 9.16 -12.05 6.46
CA ASP A 515 8.65 -13.34 6.98
C ASP A 515 8.21 -14.23 5.81
N LEU A 516 9.17 -14.68 5.01
CA LEU A 516 8.93 -15.50 3.83
C LEU A 516 8.48 -16.91 4.25
N PRO A 517 7.42 -17.46 3.61
CA PRO A 517 7.05 -18.85 3.83
C PRO A 517 8.22 -19.81 3.54
N VAL A 518 8.26 -20.92 4.25
CA VAL A 518 9.31 -21.93 4.01
C VAL A 518 8.95 -22.73 2.77
N TYR A 519 9.81 -22.67 1.75
CA TYR A 519 9.69 -23.43 0.51
C TYR A 519 11.06 -24.03 0.11
N ASN A 520 11.13 -25.34 -0.13
CA ASN A 520 12.36 -26.05 -0.50
C ASN A 520 13.56 -25.72 0.39
N GLY A 521 13.33 -25.58 1.70
CA GLY A 521 14.36 -25.28 2.70
C GLY A 521 14.80 -23.81 2.74
N ALA A 522 14.34 -22.97 1.81
CA ALA A 522 14.49 -21.51 1.85
C ALA A 522 13.31 -20.85 2.58
N GLY A 523 13.44 -19.56 2.93
CA GLY A 523 12.45 -18.82 3.67
C GLY A 523 12.54 -18.97 5.18
N GLY A 524 11.54 -18.53 5.88
CA GLY A 524 11.45 -18.44 7.33
C GLY A 524 11.35 -16.99 7.81
N PRO A 525 11.00 -16.78 9.09
CA PRO A 525 10.83 -15.44 9.67
C PRO A 525 12.07 -14.56 9.48
N GLY A 526 11.87 -13.33 9.02
CA GLY A 526 12.92 -12.34 8.83
C GLY A 526 13.94 -12.63 7.71
N THR A 527 13.78 -13.72 6.96
CA THR A 527 14.74 -14.11 5.92
C THR A 527 14.86 -13.07 4.81
N GLY A 528 13.73 -12.46 4.42
CA GLY A 528 13.66 -11.39 3.42
C GLY A 528 13.89 -9.99 3.95
N ALA A 529 14.18 -9.81 5.23
CA ALA A 529 14.32 -8.49 5.83
C ALA A 529 15.40 -7.63 5.16
N GLY A 530 15.08 -6.36 4.91
CA GLY A 530 15.99 -5.38 4.31
C GLY A 530 16.14 -5.46 2.79
N ILE A 531 15.40 -6.34 2.11
CA ILE A 531 15.34 -6.39 0.65
C ILE A 531 14.47 -5.25 0.15
N PHE A 532 13.22 -5.18 0.61
CA PHE A 532 12.26 -4.20 0.12
C PHE A 532 12.20 -2.95 1.00
N ASP A 533 12.20 -1.79 0.34
CA ASP A 533 12.14 -0.47 0.92
C ASP A 533 10.74 0.15 0.83
N GLY A 534 9.77 -0.60 0.29
CA GLY A 534 8.40 -0.13 0.09
C GLY A 534 7.54 -1.11 -0.68
N ILE A 535 6.32 -0.66 -0.96
CA ILE A 535 5.28 -1.40 -1.68
C ILE A 535 4.75 -0.51 -2.81
N ASP A 536 4.59 -1.09 -4.00
CA ASP A 536 3.95 -0.50 -5.16
C ASP A 536 2.60 -1.19 -5.38
N ILE A 537 1.55 -0.44 -5.67
CA ILE A 537 0.21 -0.96 -5.95
C ILE A 537 -0.06 -0.82 -7.44
N ASP A 538 -0.14 -1.95 -8.10
CA ASP A 538 -0.43 -2.07 -9.52
C ASP A 538 -1.81 -2.73 -9.72
N TRP A 539 -2.86 -2.01 -9.30
CA TRP A 539 -4.24 -2.47 -9.44
C TRP A 539 -4.83 -2.04 -10.79
N GLU A 540 -4.98 -2.99 -11.72
CA GLU A 540 -5.47 -2.79 -13.09
C GLU A 540 -6.86 -3.44 -13.32
N TRP A 541 -8.03 -2.81 -13.07
CA TRP A 541 -8.20 -1.41 -12.64
C TRP A 541 -9.29 -1.30 -11.58
N PRO A 542 -9.16 -0.46 -10.58
CA PRO A 542 -10.23 -0.20 -9.63
C PRO A 542 -11.43 0.46 -10.33
N GLY A 543 -12.63 -0.02 -10.02
CA GLY A 543 -13.88 0.54 -10.52
C GLY A 543 -14.14 0.35 -12.00
N SER A 544 -13.28 -0.32 -12.75
CA SER A 544 -13.44 -0.54 -14.17
C SER A 544 -12.82 -1.86 -14.66
N GLU A 545 -13.17 -2.24 -15.88
CA GLU A 545 -12.69 -3.47 -16.51
C GLU A 545 -11.17 -3.45 -16.69
N GLY A 546 -10.53 -4.56 -16.36
CA GLY A 546 -9.13 -4.88 -16.58
C GLY A 546 -8.99 -6.25 -17.22
N HIS A 547 -8.13 -7.13 -16.68
CA HIS A 547 -8.05 -8.52 -17.08
C HIS A 547 -9.42 -9.22 -16.96
N PRO A 548 -9.81 -10.14 -17.89
CA PRO A 548 -11.15 -10.73 -17.92
C PRO A 548 -11.65 -11.36 -16.61
N GLY A 549 -10.76 -11.80 -15.74
CA GLY A 549 -11.10 -12.38 -14.43
C GLY A 549 -11.09 -11.40 -13.27
N ASN A 550 -10.84 -10.11 -13.49
CA ASN A 550 -10.75 -9.14 -12.39
C ASN A 550 -12.12 -8.84 -11.79
N HIS A 551 -12.17 -8.83 -10.47
CA HIS A 551 -13.30 -8.29 -9.72
C HIS A 551 -13.16 -6.77 -9.63
N TYR A 552 -14.24 -6.06 -9.92
CA TYR A 552 -14.29 -4.61 -9.80
C TYR A 552 -15.71 -4.11 -9.52
N GLY A 553 -15.83 -2.93 -8.95
CA GLY A 553 -17.13 -2.33 -8.67
C GLY A 553 -17.04 -0.83 -8.36
N PRO A 554 -18.18 -0.13 -8.36
CA PRO A 554 -18.22 1.33 -8.18
C PRO A 554 -17.67 1.82 -6.83
N GLN A 555 -17.58 0.93 -5.84
CA GLN A 555 -17.03 1.22 -4.52
C GLN A 555 -15.49 1.22 -4.48
N ASP A 556 -14.82 0.74 -5.55
CA ASP A 556 -13.37 0.55 -5.56
C ASP A 556 -12.61 1.86 -5.45
N LYS A 557 -13.17 2.96 -5.92
CA LYS A 557 -12.59 4.31 -5.78
C LYS A 557 -12.35 4.69 -4.31
N ASP A 558 -13.38 4.53 -3.48
CA ASP A 558 -13.27 4.80 -2.04
C ASP A 558 -12.43 3.71 -1.34
N ASN A 559 -12.58 2.46 -1.76
CA ASN A 559 -11.86 1.33 -1.21
C ASN A 559 -10.34 1.41 -1.51
N LEU A 560 -9.94 1.82 -2.72
CA LEU A 560 -8.53 2.06 -3.05
C LEU A 560 -7.95 3.17 -2.16
N THR A 561 -8.66 4.29 -2.04
CA THR A 561 -8.24 5.39 -1.18
C THR A 561 -8.02 4.93 0.26
N ALA A 562 -8.95 4.14 0.79
CA ALA A 562 -8.85 3.58 2.14
C ALA A 562 -7.76 2.51 2.26
N LEU A 563 -7.51 1.72 1.21
CA LEU A 563 -6.44 0.73 1.16
C LEU A 563 -5.06 1.40 1.20
N LEU A 564 -4.85 2.44 0.40
CA LEU A 564 -3.60 3.21 0.41
C LEU A 564 -3.35 3.89 1.76
N ALA A 565 -4.40 4.43 2.39
CA ALA A 565 -4.30 5.00 3.72
C ALA A 565 -3.93 3.94 4.78
N GLU A 566 -4.46 2.72 4.66
CA GLU A 566 -4.12 1.62 5.56
C GLU A 566 -2.67 1.12 5.35
N PHE A 567 -2.19 1.01 4.08
CA PHE A 567 -0.78 0.74 3.80
C PHE A 567 0.11 1.80 4.45
N ARG A 568 -0.18 3.09 4.24
CA ARG A 568 0.62 4.18 4.80
C ARG A 568 0.64 4.12 6.33
N ARG A 569 -0.52 3.90 6.95
CA ARG A 569 -0.63 3.75 8.41
C ARG A 569 0.25 2.62 8.97
N GLN A 570 0.23 1.44 8.33
CA GLN A 570 1.00 0.29 8.81
C GLN A 570 2.49 0.44 8.51
N LEU A 571 2.87 1.01 7.37
CA LEU A 571 4.26 1.28 7.03
C LEU A 571 4.88 2.31 7.97
N ASP A 572 4.16 3.39 8.30
CA ASP A 572 4.62 4.42 9.24
C ASP A 572 4.74 3.88 10.68
N ALA A 573 3.85 2.96 11.05
CA ALA A 573 3.88 2.34 12.38
C ALA A 573 5.13 1.47 12.62
N LEU A 574 5.86 1.07 11.57
CA LEU A 574 7.14 0.37 11.70
C LEU A 574 8.23 1.24 12.31
N GLY A 575 8.12 2.57 12.14
CA GLY A 575 9.17 3.50 12.53
C GLY A 575 10.45 3.34 11.69
N GLY A 576 11.51 4.04 12.07
CA GLY A 576 12.79 3.98 11.38
C GLY A 576 12.79 4.70 10.02
N GLU A 577 13.43 4.09 9.02
CA GLU A 577 13.52 4.67 7.68
C GLU A 577 12.16 4.62 6.96
N HIS A 578 11.78 5.74 6.35
CA HIS A 578 10.53 5.86 5.59
C HIS A 578 10.42 4.79 4.51
N LYS A 579 9.31 4.06 4.49
CA LYS A 579 9.00 3.04 3.49
C LYS A 579 8.17 3.65 2.37
N LEU A 580 8.58 3.43 1.13
CA LEU A 580 7.88 3.94 -0.03
C LEU A 580 6.51 3.25 -0.19
N LEU A 581 5.51 4.04 -0.56
CA LEU A 581 4.22 3.57 -1.04
C LEU A 581 3.95 4.24 -2.37
N THR A 582 3.92 3.47 -3.44
CA THR A 582 3.76 3.96 -4.80
C THR A 582 2.60 3.26 -5.49
N ALA A 583 2.19 3.75 -6.65
CA ALA A 583 1.17 3.08 -7.45
C ALA A 583 1.42 3.31 -8.95
N PHE A 584 1.13 2.30 -9.75
CA PHE A 584 0.93 2.43 -11.18
C PHE A 584 -0.47 2.98 -11.44
N THR A 585 -0.58 4.03 -12.25
CA THR A 585 -1.85 4.73 -12.46
C THR A 585 -2.17 4.84 -13.95
N PRO A 586 -3.48 4.76 -14.33
CA PRO A 586 -3.87 4.70 -15.73
C PRO A 586 -3.68 6.02 -16.47
N ALA A 587 -3.50 5.92 -17.78
CA ALA A 587 -3.56 7.06 -18.70
C ALA A 587 -5.00 7.42 -19.11
N ASP A 588 -5.92 6.46 -19.03
CA ASP A 588 -7.31 6.62 -19.46
C ASP A 588 -8.12 7.47 -18.47
N PRO A 589 -8.62 8.65 -18.86
CA PRO A 589 -9.43 9.50 -17.99
C PRO A 589 -10.69 8.81 -17.44
N ALA A 590 -11.28 7.87 -18.21
CA ALA A 590 -12.47 7.16 -17.75
C ALA A 590 -12.13 6.19 -16.62
N LYS A 591 -11.00 5.50 -16.69
CA LYS A 591 -10.50 4.63 -15.62
C LYS A 591 -10.10 5.44 -14.39
N ILE A 592 -9.48 6.60 -14.59
CA ILE A 592 -9.15 7.53 -13.51
C ILE A 592 -10.45 7.98 -12.80
N GLN A 593 -11.45 8.40 -13.55
CA GLN A 593 -12.72 8.83 -12.98
C GLN A 593 -13.42 7.70 -12.20
N ALA A 594 -13.39 6.49 -12.73
CA ALA A 594 -14.07 5.34 -12.14
C ALA A 594 -13.44 4.89 -10.81
N GLY A 595 -12.10 4.85 -10.74
CA GLY A 595 -11.41 4.15 -9.66
C GLY A 595 -10.42 4.98 -8.83
N TRP A 596 -10.09 6.22 -9.20
CA TRP A 596 -9.01 6.98 -8.58
C TRP A 596 -9.52 8.31 -8.02
N ASP A 597 -9.52 8.46 -6.69
CA ASP A 597 -9.75 9.76 -6.06
C ASP A 597 -8.43 10.54 -5.99
N ILE A 598 -8.11 11.24 -7.10
CA ILE A 598 -6.85 11.97 -7.23
C ILE A 598 -6.64 12.97 -6.09
N SER A 599 -7.72 13.54 -5.56
CA SER A 599 -7.63 14.53 -4.48
C SER A 599 -7.10 13.93 -3.17
N ARG A 600 -7.24 12.62 -2.97
CA ARG A 600 -6.96 11.96 -1.68
C ARG A 600 -5.85 10.90 -1.75
N ILE A 601 -5.67 10.21 -2.87
CA ILE A 601 -4.65 9.14 -2.95
C ILE A 601 -3.23 9.64 -2.67
N PHE A 602 -2.92 10.89 -3.06
CA PHE A 602 -1.60 11.49 -2.84
C PHE A 602 -1.36 11.97 -1.39
N GLU A 603 -2.34 11.83 -0.51
CA GLU A 603 -2.13 11.93 0.94
C GLU A 603 -1.33 10.74 1.47
N SER A 604 -1.46 9.58 0.82
CA SER A 604 -0.81 8.32 1.19
C SER A 604 0.38 7.97 0.30
N LEU A 605 0.29 8.24 -1.01
CA LEU A 605 1.33 7.91 -1.98
C LEU A 605 2.52 8.86 -1.92
N ASP A 606 3.71 8.30 -1.97
CA ASP A 606 4.95 9.04 -2.17
C ASP A 606 5.02 9.59 -3.60
N PHE A 607 4.71 8.76 -4.59
CA PHE A 607 4.56 9.15 -5.98
C PHE A 607 3.71 8.13 -6.76
N ALA A 608 3.28 8.52 -7.96
CA ALA A 608 2.59 7.65 -8.91
C ALA A 608 3.43 7.46 -10.17
N ASN A 609 3.42 6.24 -10.69
CA ASN A 609 3.95 5.86 -11.99
C ASN A 609 2.80 5.96 -13.00
N VAL A 610 2.71 7.10 -13.72
CA VAL A 610 1.65 7.37 -14.68
C VAL A 610 1.94 6.63 -15.98
N GLN A 611 1.02 5.79 -16.42
CA GLN A 611 1.11 5.03 -17.66
C GLN A 611 1.43 5.96 -18.85
N GLY A 612 2.50 5.67 -19.55
CA GLY A 612 2.96 6.43 -20.71
C GLY A 612 3.10 5.56 -21.96
N TYR A 613 2.38 4.43 -22.00
CA TYR A 613 2.46 3.43 -23.07
C TYR A 613 1.18 2.62 -23.19
N ASP A 614 1.13 1.71 -24.17
CA ASP A 614 -0.04 0.89 -24.54
C ASP A 614 -1.26 1.73 -24.97
N PHE A 615 -1.01 2.86 -25.61
CA PHE A 615 -2.08 3.73 -26.12
C PHE A 615 -2.80 3.10 -27.29
N HIS A 616 -2.07 2.36 -28.15
CA HIS A 616 -2.60 1.55 -29.24
C HIS A 616 -1.91 0.18 -29.23
N GLY A 617 -2.67 -0.87 -29.50
CA GLY A 617 -2.21 -2.24 -29.57
C GLY A 617 -2.94 -3.01 -30.68
N ALA A 618 -2.36 -4.11 -31.14
CA ALA A 618 -2.93 -4.98 -32.16
C ALA A 618 -3.86 -6.03 -31.56
N GLY A 619 -4.79 -6.53 -32.36
CA GLY A 619 -5.65 -7.67 -31.99
C GLY A 619 -6.56 -7.37 -30.80
N SER A 620 -6.55 -8.22 -29.79
CA SER A 620 -7.36 -8.07 -28.58
C SER A 620 -6.97 -6.88 -27.71
N ASP A 621 -5.77 -6.35 -27.89
CA ASP A 621 -5.27 -5.20 -27.14
C ASP A 621 -5.87 -3.87 -27.61
N ASN A 622 -6.50 -3.87 -28.79
CA ASN A 622 -7.21 -2.73 -29.35
C ASN A 622 -8.59 -3.16 -29.83
N SER A 623 -9.59 -3.05 -28.96
CA SER A 623 -10.97 -3.44 -29.28
C SER A 623 -11.66 -2.52 -30.27
N TRP A 624 -11.15 -1.29 -30.50
CA TRP A 624 -11.77 -0.32 -31.41
C TRP A 624 -11.46 -0.63 -32.88
N GLU A 625 -10.16 -0.61 -33.25
CA GLU A 625 -9.71 -0.97 -34.59
C GLU A 625 -8.45 -1.87 -34.50
N PRO A 626 -8.63 -3.17 -34.22
CA PRO A 626 -7.49 -4.06 -33.93
C PRO A 626 -6.53 -4.24 -35.12
N ASN A 627 -7.00 -3.95 -36.33
CA ASN A 627 -6.25 -4.09 -37.58
C ASN A 627 -5.83 -2.72 -38.16
N ARG A 628 -5.72 -1.69 -37.33
CA ARG A 628 -5.13 -0.39 -37.71
C ARG A 628 -3.92 -0.14 -36.83
N VAL A 629 -2.82 0.25 -37.44
CA VAL A 629 -1.61 0.62 -36.69
C VAL A 629 -1.79 1.94 -35.96
N GLY A 630 -1.08 2.12 -34.87
CA GLY A 630 -1.12 3.36 -34.07
C GLY A 630 0.05 3.48 -33.12
N HIS A 631 0.34 4.70 -32.70
CA HIS A 631 1.43 4.95 -31.76
C HIS A 631 1.09 4.46 -30.35
N GLY A 632 1.99 3.68 -29.77
CA GLY A 632 1.78 3.08 -28.46
C GLY A 632 2.28 3.93 -27.28
N SER A 633 3.03 5.00 -27.55
CA SER A 633 3.67 5.79 -26.46
C SER A 633 3.99 7.25 -26.88
N ASN A 634 3.17 7.83 -27.78
CA ASN A 634 3.35 9.20 -28.25
C ASN A 634 3.29 10.23 -27.09
N LEU A 635 4.17 11.23 -27.15
CA LEU A 635 4.20 12.32 -26.17
C LEU A 635 2.98 13.24 -26.30
N TYR A 636 2.68 13.65 -27.53
CA TYR A 636 1.57 14.52 -27.88
C TYR A 636 0.53 13.76 -28.71
N THR A 637 -0.70 14.24 -28.71
CA THR A 637 -1.73 13.73 -29.62
C THR A 637 -1.29 13.94 -31.06
N ASP A 638 -1.31 12.86 -31.85
CA ASP A 638 -1.06 12.96 -33.28
C ASP A 638 -2.29 13.54 -33.99
N THR A 639 -2.06 14.52 -34.87
CA THR A 639 -3.12 15.17 -35.63
C THR A 639 -3.71 14.25 -36.70
N GLN A 640 -3.03 13.16 -37.05
CA GLN A 640 -3.47 12.15 -38.02
C GLN A 640 -4.15 10.96 -37.37
N ASP A 641 -4.18 10.92 -36.02
CA ASP A 641 -4.84 9.84 -35.28
C ASP A 641 -6.35 9.80 -35.61
N PRO A 642 -6.84 8.73 -36.27
CA PRO A 642 -8.23 8.61 -36.66
C PRO A 642 -9.16 8.11 -35.54
N TYR A 643 -8.60 7.78 -34.39
CA TYR A 643 -9.37 7.26 -33.27
C TYR A 643 -10.19 8.37 -32.59
N PRO A 644 -11.39 8.06 -32.04
CA PRO A 644 -12.19 9.03 -31.31
C PRO A 644 -11.59 9.41 -29.94
N PHE A 645 -10.65 8.60 -29.46
CA PHE A 645 -9.95 8.82 -28.19
C PHE A 645 -8.48 9.02 -28.48
N HIS A 646 -7.99 10.19 -28.13
CA HIS A 646 -6.61 10.58 -28.42
C HIS A 646 -5.76 10.45 -27.16
N PHE A 647 -5.12 9.29 -27.00
CA PHE A 647 -4.19 9.07 -25.89
C PHE A 647 -2.82 9.67 -26.21
N SER A 648 -2.21 10.26 -25.19
CA SER A 648 -0.82 10.74 -25.22
C SER A 648 -0.28 10.84 -23.80
N VAL A 649 1.03 10.87 -23.64
CA VAL A 649 1.68 11.10 -22.34
C VAL A 649 1.24 12.45 -21.75
N GLU A 650 1.17 13.50 -22.59
CA GLU A 650 0.76 14.82 -22.14
C GLU A 650 -0.67 14.80 -21.59
N ASN A 651 -1.63 14.17 -22.29
CA ASN A 651 -3.01 14.09 -21.86
C ASN A 651 -3.15 13.28 -20.56
N ALA A 652 -2.43 12.16 -20.45
CA ALA A 652 -2.43 11.35 -19.25
C ALA A 652 -1.96 12.14 -18.02
N VAL A 653 -0.82 12.81 -18.12
CA VAL A 653 -0.25 13.60 -17.02
C VAL A 653 -1.11 14.83 -16.70
N LYS A 654 -1.70 15.44 -17.72
CA LYS A 654 -2.55 16.63 -17.56
C LYS A 654 -3.71 16.40 -16.60
N VAL A 655 -4.34 15.24 -16.61
CA VAL A 655 -5.45 14.90 -15.71
C VAL A 655 -5.04 15.06 -14.24
N TYR A 656 -3.86 14.60 -13.88
CA TYR A 656 -3.33 14.69 -12.50
C TYR A 656 -2.93 16.12 -12.15
N LEU A 657 -2.28 16.84 -13.08
CA LEU A 657 -1.88 18.23 -12.85
C LEU A 657 -3.08 19.15 -12.69
N ASP A 658 -4.11 18.99 -13.52
CA ASP A 658 -5.36 19.76 -13.45
C ASP A 658 -6.13 19.51 -12.15
N ALA A 659 -6.00 18.31 -11.57
CA ALA A 659 -6.51 17.97 -10.24
C ALA A 659 -5.66 18.53 -9.10
N GLY A 660 -4.57 19.25 -9.38
CA GLY A 660 -3.72 19.90 -8.39
C GLY A 660 -2.62 19.04 -7.78
N VAL A 661 -2.33 17.88 -8.37
CA VAL A 661 -1.22 17.03 -7.91
C VAL A 661 0.11 17.74 -8.16
N SER A 662 0.99 17.71 -7.18
CA SER A 662 2.35 18.22 -7.34
C SER A 662 3.06 17.50 -8.49
N PRO A 663 3.65 18.21 -9.47
CA PRO A 663 4.44 17.58 -10.52
C PRO A 663 5.54 16.65 -9.98
N ARG A 664 6.06 16.94 -8.78
CA ARG A 664 7.08 16.14 -8.09
C ARG A 664 6.56 14.85 -7.46
N LYS A 665 5.29 14.51 -7.66
CA LYS A 665 4.67 13.22 -7.32
C LYS A 665 4.33 12.36 -8.55
N LEU A 666 4.62 12.84 -9.76
CA LEU A 666 4.28 12.16 -11.01
C LEU A 666 5.54 11.71 -11.76
N ASN A 667 5.61 10.41 -11.99
CA ASN A 667 6.66 9.75 -12.75
C ASN A 667 6.06 9.21 -14.06
N VAL A 668 6.75 9.31 -15.19
CA VAL A 668 6.20 9.02 -16.53
C VAL A 668 6.73 7.71 -17.06
N GLY A 669 5.85 6.89 -17.64
CA GLY A 669 6.17 5.58 -18.19
C GLY A 669 6.83 5.60 -19.54
N PHE A 670 7.83 4.72 -19.72
CA PHE A 670 8.53 4.44 -20.97
C PHE A 670 8.49 2.94 -21.27
N PRO A 671 8.03 2.52 -22.47
CA PRO A 671 8.08 1.11 -22.85
C PRO A 671 9.48 0.77 -23.36
N PHE A 672 10.10 -0.28 -22.79
CA PHE A 672 11.31 -0.88 -23.35
C PHE A 672 10.96 -2.04 -24.29
N TYR A 673 9.81 -1.95 -24.92
CA TYR A 673 9.27 -2.91 -25.90
C TYR A 673 8.49 -2.19 -27.00
N GLY A 674 8.16 -2.93 -28.05
CA GLY A 674 7.30 -2.43 -29.12
C GLY A 674 6.01 -3.19 -29.24
N ARG A 675 4.98 -2.49 -29.76
CA ARG A 675 3.69 -3.04 -30.19
C ARG A 675 3.68 -3.16 -31.71
N GLY A 676 3.22 -4.29 -32.26
CA GLY A 676 3.40 -4.59 -33.66
C GLY A 676 2.20 -5.20 -34.38
N TRP A 677 2.06 -4.83 -35.65
CA TRP A 677 1.09 -5.33 -36.61
C TRP A 677 1.80 -5.94 -37.81
N GLN A 678 1.10 -6.84 -38.51
CA GLN A 678 1.59 -7.44 -39.76
C GLN A 678 0.62 -7.20 -40.91
N GLY A 679 1.17 -7.35 -42.12
CA GLY A 679 0.40 -7.14 -43.35
C GLY A 679 -0.03 -5.69 -43.53
N VAL A 680 0.82 -4.74 -43.11
CA VAL A 680 0.50 -3.31 -43.05
C VAL A 680 0.64 -2.69 -44.45
N THR A 681 -0.42 -2.00 -44.88
CA THR A 681 -0.39 -1.26 -46.14
C THR A 681 0.46 -0.01 -46.03
N ASP A 682 1.12 0.42 -47.14
CA ASP A 682 2.00 1.56 -47.11
C ASP A 682 1.23 2.89 -47.04
N GLY A 683 0.16 3.05 -47.84
CA GLY A 683 -0.66 4.26 -47.88
C GLY A 683 0.09 5.54 -48.35
N GLY A 684 1.36 5.41 -48.76
CA GLY A 684 2.23 6.57 -49.07
C GLY A 684 2.78 7.31 -47.85
N VAL A 685 2.51 6.75 -46.64
CA VAL A 685 2.89 7.34 -45.34
C VAL A 685 3.69 6.33 -44.49
N ASN A 686 4.37 5.39 -45.12
CA ASN A 686 5.17 4.35 -44.44
C ASN A 686 4.37 3.51 -43.44
N GLY A 687 3.12 3.25 -43.75
CA GLY A 687 2.22 2.42 -42.94
C GLY A 687 1.59 3.10 -41.74
N GLU A 688 1.95 4.36 -41.44
CA GLU A 688 1.44 5.08 -40.25
C GLU A 688 -0.09 5.26 -40.38
N TRP A 689 -0.82 4.91 -39.33
CA TRP A 689 -2.30 4.90 -39.26
C TRP A 689 -2.98 4.05 -40.36
N GLN A 690 -2.25 3.16 -41.03
CA GLN A 690 -2.79 2.34 -42.10
C GLN A 690 -3.38 1.02 -41.59
N SER A 691 -4.12 0.34 -42.49
CA SER A 691 -4.71 -0.96 -42.20
C SER A 691 -3.64 -2.05 -42.13
N ALA A 692 -3.85 -3.00 -41.25
CA ALA A 692 -3.07 -4.21 -41.09
C ALA A 692 -3.94 -5.47 -41.28
N THR A 693 -3.34 -6.62 -41.53
CA THR A 693 -4.06 -7.90 -41.59
C THR A 693 -4.18 -8.57 -40.22
N GLY A 694 -3.47 -8.11 -39.23
CA GLY A 694 -3.54 -8.62 -37.85
C GLY A 694 -2.33 -8.28 -37.00
N VAL A 695 -2.26 -8.94 -35.86
CA VAL A 695 -1.18 -8.80 -34.88
C VAL A 695 0.12 -9.43 -35.42
N ALA A 696 1.26 -8.76 -35.24
CA ALA A 696 2.56 -9.32 -35.58
C ALA A 696 2.95 -10.48 -34.65
N PRO A 697 3.77 -11.45 -35.13
CA PRO A 697 4.36 -12.45 -34.27
C PRO A 697 5.20 -11.80 -33.15
N GLY A 698 4.96 -12.18 -31.90
CA GLY A 698 5.68 -11.69 -30.74
C GLY A 698 7.10 -12.25 -30.59
N GLN A 699 7.78 -11.84 -29.53
CA GLN A 699 9.06 -12.45 -29.14
C GLN A 699 8.87 -13.89 -28.64
N PHE A 700 7.74 -14.14 -27.99
CA PHE A 700 7.27 -15.45 -27.51
C PHE A 700 5.88 -15.71 -28.08
N ASP A 701 5.55 -16.98 -28.29
CA ASP A 701 4.27 -17.40 -28.89
C ASP A 701 3.05 -16.90 -28.09
N THR A 702 3.20 -16.72 -26.79
CA THR A 702 2.17 -16.20 -25.88
C THR A 702 2.06 -14.67 -25.86
N GLU A 703 2.99 -13.95 -26.49
CA GLU A 703 3.07 -12.49 -26.47
C GLU A 703 2.92 -11.90 -27.88
N ALA A 704 1.92 -12.33 -28.65
CA ALA A 704 1.68 -11.80 -29.99
C ALA A 704 1.61 -10.26 -29.98
N GLY A 705 2.27 -9.62 -30.95
CA GLY A 705 2.34 -8.16 -31.05
C GLY A 705 3.29 -7.48 -30.08
N VAL A 706 4.05 -8.23 -29.28
CA VAL A 706 4.98 -7.65 -28.29
C VAL A 706 6.41 -8.16 -28.50
N ARG A 707 7.39 -7.26 -28.54
CA ARG A 707 8.82 -7.58 -28.56
C ARG A 707 9.60 -6.61 -27.68
N GLY A 708 10.51 -7.11 -26.85
CA GLY A 708 11.50 -6.26 -26.20
C GLY A 708 12.28 -5.46 -27.24
N TYR A 709 12.70 -4.22 -26.90
CA TYR A 709 13.44 -3.35 -27.81
C TYR A 709 14.69 -4.05 -28.36
N ASN A 710 15.47 -4.72 -27.50
CA ASN A 710 16.64 -5.50 -27.88
C ASN A 710 16.33 -6.59 -28.93
N ASN A 711 15.23 -7.31 -28.76
CA ASN A 711 14.78 -8.33 -29.69
C ASN A 711 14.27 -7.70 -30.99
N LEU A 712 13.53 -6.59 -30.91
CA LEU A 712 12.98 -5.89 -32.06
C LEU A 712 14.07 -5.43 -33.03
N ILE A 713 15.09 -4.70 -32.52
CA ILE A 713 16.17 -4.17 -33.36
C ILE A 713 17.09 -5.27 -33.93
N THR A 714 17.22 -6.41 -33.23
CA THR A 714 18.04 -7.54 -33.69
C THR A 714 17.29 -8.46 -34.65
N SER A 715 15.98 -8.64 -34.49
CA SER A 715 15.16 -9.49 -35.37
C SER A 715 14.87 -8.82 -36.72
N PHE A 716 14.88 -7.49 -36.78
CA PHE A 716 14.56 -6.74 -37.98
C PHE A 716 15.67 -5.75 -38.34
N PRO A 717 16.89 -6.23 -38.73
CA PRO A 717 18.04 -5.34 -38.99
C PRO A 717 17.82 -4.42 -40.18
N ASN A 718 16.85 -4.73 -41.06
CA ASN A 718 16.50 -3.93 -42.26
C ASN A 718 15.23 -3.10 -42.04
N MET A 719 14.62 -3.09 -40.84
CA MET A 719 13.48 -2.24 -40.54
C MET A 719 13.88 -0.77 -40.63
N VAL A 720 13.09 0.01 -41.34
CA VAL A 720 13.32 1.46 -41.43
C VAL A 720 12.68 2.11 -40.23
N VAL A 721 13.49 2.62 -39.32
CA VAL A 721 13.05 3.41 -38.18
C VAL A 721 12.76 4.85 -38.59
N ARG A 722 11.66 5.37 -38.09
CA ARG A 722 11.18 6.73 -38.36
C ARG A 722 10.73 7.41 -37.08
N HIS A 723 10.75 8.73 -37.13
CA HIS A 723 10.32 9.59 -36.06
C HIS A 723 9.21 10.51 -36.56
N ASP A 724 8.05 10.45 -35.92
CA ASP A 724 7.08 11.52 -36.07
C ASP A 724 7.40 12.64 -35.07
N GLU A 725 7.85 13.78 -35.61
CA GLU A 725 8.23 14.97 -34.82
C GLU A 725 7.02 15.66 -34.18
N GLN A 726 5.81 15.53 -34.77
CA GLN A 726 4.61 16.18 -34.26
C GLN A 726 4.09 15.50 -33.02
N SER A 727 3.94 14.17 -33.02
CA SER A 727 3.48 13.40 -31.88
C SER A 727 4.61 12.99 -30.93
N VAL A 728 5.86 13.14 -31.36
CA VAL A 728 7.05 12.62 -30.69
C VAL A 728 6.93 11.11 -30.49
N SER A 729 6.82 10.38 -31.60
CA SER A 729 6.71 8.93 -31.65
C SER A 729 7.83 8.34 -32.49
N THR A 730 8.24 7.12 -32.10
CA THR A 730 9.16 6.29 -32.90
C THR A 730 8.41 5.06 -33.40
N TYR A 731 8.60 4.76 -34.70
CA TYR A 731 8.08 3.55 -35.30
C TYR A 731 9.04 2.94 -36.31
N GLY A 732 8.87 1.66 -36.55
CA GLY A 732 9.63 0.91 -37.53
C GLY A 732 8.74 0.23 -38.55
N TYR A 733 9.11 0.28 -39.83
CA TYR A 733 8.36 -0.35 -40.90
C TYR A 733 9.25 -1.21 -41.79
N THR A 734 8.81 -2.42 -42.05
CA THR A 734 9.58 -3.37 -42.88
C THR A 734 9.20 -3.30 -44.37
N GLY A 735 8.30 -2.39 -44.74
CA GLY A 735 7.84 -2.16 -46.11
C GLY A 735 6.41 -2.63 -46.38
N PRO A 736 5.85 -2.35 -47.56
CA PRO A 736 4.48 -2.63 -47.97
C PRO A 736 4.07 -4.12 -47.74
N GLY A 737 3.01 -4.34 -46.98
CA GLY A 737 2.56 -5.70 -46.60
C GLY A 737 3.41 -6.37 -45.51
N GLY A 738 4.39 -5.66 -44.99
CA GLY A 738 5.27 -6.15 -43.88
C GLY A 738 4.75 -5.84 -42.50
N GLN A 739 5.68 -5.72 -41.55
CA GLN A 739 5.37 -5.40 -40.15
C GLN A 739 5.60 -3.93 -39.87
N TRP A 740 4.78 -3.39 -38.99
CA TRP A 740 4.91 -2.05 -38.43
C TRP A 740 4.93 -2.16 -36.88
N TRP A 741 5.88 -1.44 -36.26
CA TRP A 741 6.11 -1.51 -34.83
C TRP A 741 6.20 -0.11 -34.24
N SER A 742 5.40 0.19 -33.21
CA SER A 742 5.58 1.38 -32.36
C SER A 742 6.45 1.04 -31.16
N PHE A 743 7.44 1.86 -30.85
CA PHE A 743 8.36 1.66 -29.72
C PHE A 743 9.04 2.98 -29.34
N ASP A 744 9.73 2.99 -28.19
CA ASP A 744 10.62 4.09 -27.83
C ASP A 744 12.07 3.76 -28.18
N ASP A 745 12.80 4.76 -28.65
CA ASP A 745 14.25 4.73 -28.86
C ASP A 745 14.95 5.91 -28.16
N ALA A 746 16.27 6.05 -28.34
CA ALA A 746 17.01 7.12 -27.69
C ALA A 746 16.54 8.52 -28.07
N TRP A 747 15.98 8.71 -29.29
CA TRP A 747 15.46 9.99 -29.75
C TRP A 747 14.15 10.36 -29.03
N SER A 748 13.15 9.48 -29.04
CA SER A 748 11.87 9.71 -28.36
C SER A 748 12.05 9.87 -26.85
N ILE A 749 12.90 9.04 -26.23
CA ILE A 749 13.27 9.16 -24.80
C ILE A 749 13.89 10.53 -24.52
N GLY A 750 14.80 11.01 -25.39
CA GLY A 750 15.41 12.32 -25.24
C GLY A 750 14.41 13.48 -25.29
N LYS A 751 13.43 13.41 -26.19
CA LYS A 751 12.34 14.41 -26.28
C LYS A 751 11.42 14.36 -25.05
N LYS A 752 10.99 13.17 -24.66
CA LYS A 752 10.10 12.96 -23.48
C LYS A 752 10.78 13.39 -22.18
N THR A 753 12.06 13.10 -22.00
CA THR A 753 12.80 13.53 -20.79
C THR A 753 12.99 15.05 -20.73
N ALA A 754 13.20 15.70 -21.86
CA ALA A 754 13.22 17.17 -21.93
C ALA A 754 11.86 17.76 -21.54
N TRP A 755 10.76 17.15 -22.00
CA TRP A 755 9.40 17.54 -21.62
C TRP A 755 9.14 17.33 -20.12
N ILE A 756 9.55 16.18 -19.55
CA ILE A 756 9.46 15.89 -18.10
C ILE A 756 10.12 17.00 -17.29
N LYS A 757 11.33 17.40 -17.66
CA LYS A 757 12.04 18.51 -17.01
C LYS A 757 11.32 19.84 -17.17
N SER A 758 10.79 20.15 -18.36
CA SER A 758 10.06 21.39 -18.63
C SER A 758 8.76 21.51 -17.81
N LYS A 759 8.10 20.39 -17.49
CA LYS A 759 6.90 20.32 -16.64
C LYS A 759 7.23 20.22 -15.16
N GLY A 760 8.49 20.08 -14.78
CA GLY A 760 8.93 19.92 -13.39
C GLY A 760 8.50 18.59 -12.77
N LEU A 761 8.27 17.56 -13.58
CA LEU A 761 7.82 16.25 -13.10
C LEU A 761 8.90 15.54 -12.29
N LEU A 762 8.52 14.51 -11.54
CA LEU A 762 9.43 13.75 -10.68
C LEU A 762 10.49 13.03 -11.49
N GLY A 763 10.12 12.36 -12.58
CA GLY A 763 11.07 11.62 -13.40
C GLY A 763 10.42 10.65 -14.39
N GLY A 764 11.06 9.51 -14.61
CA GLY A 764 10.61 8.47 -15.52
C GLY A 764 10.71 7.07 -14.94
N PHE A 765 9.80 6.19 -15.35
CA PHE A 765 9.89 4.76 -15.06
C PHE A 765 9.82 3.94 -16.36
N VAL A 766 10.34 2.72 -16.31
CA VAL A 766 10.37 1.85 -17.48
C VAL A 766 9.65 0.53 -17.21
N TRP A 767 8.82 0.11 -18.13
CA TRP A 767 8.31 -1.24 -18.29
C TRP A 767 8.94 -1.86 -19.52
N GLU A 768 9.74 -2.90 -19.46
CA GLU A 768 10.42 -3.47 -18.31
C GLU A 768 11.90 -3.69 -18.67
N MET A 769 12.72 -3.82 -17.67
CA MET A 769 14.19 -3.74 -17.81
C MET A 769 14.81 -4.78 -18.73
N SER A 770 14.20 -5.95 -18.94
CA SER A 770 14.73 -7.00 -19.81
C SER A 770 14.60 -6.67 -21.31
N GLY A 771 13.78 -5.68 -21.64
CA GLY A 771 13.60 -5.20 -23.00
C GLY A 771 14.76 -4.33 -23.52
N ASP A 772 15.60 -3.80 -22.64
CA ASP A 772 16.77 -3.00 -23.04
C ASP A 772 17.89 -3.84 -23.62
N THR A 773 18.78 -3.22 -24.35
CA THR A 773 19.99 -3.86 -24.88
C THR A 773 20.93 -4.33 -23.75
N PRO A 774 21.80 -5.34 -23.99
CA PRO A 774 22.72 -5.82 -22.96
C PRO A 774 23.68 -4.76 -22.38
N ASN A 775 23.88 -3.65 -23.09
CA ASN A 775 24.67 -2.50 -22.63
C ASN A 775 23.84 -1.31 -22.14
N GLY A 776 22.51 -1.50 -21.95
CA GLY A 776 21.63 -0.50 -21.35
C GLY A 776 21.45 0.76 -22.18
N GLN A 777 21.15 0.65 -23.47
CA GLN A 777 21.05 1.76 -24.41
C GLN A 777 19.90 2.71 -24.03
N LEU A 778 18.69 2.17 -23.82
CA LEU A 778 17.52 2.97 -23.50
C LEU A 778 17.62 3.55 -22.07
N MET A 779 18.08 2.76 -21.11
CA MET A 779 18.33 3.25 -19.76
C MET A 779 19.39 4.36 -19.71
N THR A 780 20.40 4.28 -20.59
CA THR A 780 21.40 5.35 -20.74
C THR A 780 20.81 6.62 -21.35
N ALA A 781 19.91 6.49 -22.33
CA ALA A 781 19.20 7.63 -22.91
C ALA A 781 18.30 8.31 -21.84
N LEU A 782 17.57 7.53 -21.06
CA LEU A 782 16.74 8.01 -19.96
C LEU A 782 17.57 8.76 -18.90
N ASP A 783 18.66 8.16 -18.44
CA ASP A 783 19.56 8.75 -17.43
C ASP A 783 20.19 10.05 -17.92
N ASN A 784 20.67 10.09 -19.18
CA ASN A 784 21.24 11.30 -19.76
C ASN A 784 20.20 12.42 -19.92
N GLY A 785 18.98 12.08 -20.30
CA GLY A 785 17.90 13.04 -20.46
C GLY A 785 17.40 13.62 -19.14
N LEU A 786 17.47 12.84 -18.06
CA LEU A 786 16.97 13.22 -16.72
C LEU A 786 18.07 13.77 -15.78
N LYS A 787 19.31 13.82 -16.19
CA LYS A 787 20.39 14.52 -15.46
C LYS A 787 20.22 16.01 -15.41
#